data_69805cf63d9c5172a731aad836c95e0a
#
_entry.id   69805cf63d9c5172a731aad836c95e0a
#
_cell.length_a   1.000
_cell.length_b   1.000
_cell.length_c   1.000
_cell.angle_alpha   90.00
_cell.angle_beta   90.00
_cell.angle_gamma   90.00
#
_symmetry.space_group_name_H-M   'P 1'
#
loop_
_entity.id
_entity.type
_entity.pdbx_description
1 polymer ?
#
loop_
_entity_poly.entity_id
_entity_poly.type
_entity_poly.pdbx_seq_one_letter_code
_entity_poly.pdbx_strand_id
1 'polypeptide(L)'
;MRLFLFLSLAILAMGSYLTADVAAADPNGWIQVRSKNFYLIGNAPEKEIRKVGTKLEQFRESFRLLFSSANLDSRVPTNVVVFKDNAAYTPFKPRRADGRIDDEIAGYFQSGEDVNYITIAVGGDKDSYGTIFHEYVHFIINTNFKGEIPQWFNEGLAEYYQTYEITGDVKIKLGQPQEGHVALLQKGGLMPLEQLLNLTNYQLHQTSGRTRDLFYAQSWALVHYLTQSGRSAALDTFLKDVTSGGGAKAAFQSAFRSTYEQMEGQLRDYIIRNSYNFQEITLKKKLSFDADMQASPLDAASTNAHLGELLFQSQRADEAEPYLLAALKLKPELAIANSAMGKLKLSQRKFDEARGYLEKAIAGDPKDHLAYYRYANLLSREDRDDYGFVNRIKPETAEKMRNALKKAIAIEPTFADSYELLAFVSFVNNETLDDAITLLQTALKYKPADPRYSLRIAEILTRQNKFDEAAQLAQKISAAATEPDIKSRANSLVTQIAELKAFAMRQEAEKKALEERIAATGETPISVKRIESMRPPTEEELAKQNDYIRIRAINEALRKIKDGEQRVRGSVTRIDCRKRPLVYTIKTPTETFTVTSKDFTDLYLRAHDPPAMRKQIGCEADIGSFTALVTYKAAPNSKTPFRGELVAIEFIPADFRFMTDEEMRTATLIIYDQEPKVEKAPELVTFSPITTAIEANRSVIATREINNALMKPAEGQKREMGFLDKIECTSGGTIYHLRVGTETRKLVSYSPRALRIYVFTPDLGDTQLVCGIKPIEFPAVFVYKPNADGKTDELVSVEFVPKSFVLEH
;
A
#
# COMPACT_ATOMS: atom_id res chain seq x y z
N MET A 1 17.92 23.06 73.55
CA MET A 1 16.69 22.42 73.98
C MET A 1 15.59 22.85 73.05
N ARG A 2 14.91 21.90 72.46
CA ARG A 2 13.88 21.91 71.43
C ARG A 2 14.37 21.73 69.99
N LEU A 3 14.34 20.44 69.67
CA LEU A 3 14.39 19.76 68.44
C LEU A 3 13.22 20.23 67.55
N PHE A 4 13.48 20.62 66.31
CA PHE A 4 12.45 20.68 65.24
C PHE A 4 12.77 19.62 64.23
N LEU A 5 11.97 18.57 64.30
CA LEU A 5 11.86 17.54 63.28
C LEU A 5 11.11 18.14 62.07
N PHE A 6 11.78 18.31 60.94
CA PHE A 6 11.10 18.52 59.66
C PHE A 6 10.77 17.14 59.02
N LEU A 7 9.50 16.81 59.11
CA LEU A 7 8.92 15.65 58.41
C LEU A 7 8.69 16.07 56.95
N SER A 8 9.56 15.57 56.06
CA SER A 8 9.38 15.75 54.65
C SER A 8 8.28 14.75 54.15
N LEU A 9 7.09 15.23 54.00
CA LEU A 9 5.99 14.48 53.34
C LEU A 9 6.25 14.46 51.83
N ALA A 10 6.87 13.37 51.36
CA ALA A 10 6.91 13.09 49.92
C ALA A 10 5.49 12.64 49.52
N ILE A 11 4.76 13.56 48.89
CA ILE A 11 3.51 13.21 48.21
C ILE A 11 3.90 12.51 46.92
N LEU A 12 3.87 11.19 46.97
CA LEU A 12 3.80 10.33 45.78
C LEU A 12 2.44 10.61 45.13
N ALA A 13 2.41 11.47 44.13
CA ALA A 13 1.31 11.57 43.22
C ALA A 13 1.35 10.28 42.33
N MET A 14 0.82 9.18 42.85
CA MET A 14 0.36 8.08 42.01
C MET A 14 -0.74 8.64 41.12
N GLY A 15 -0.39 8.93 39.89
CA GLY A 15 -1.36 9.13 38.83
C GLY A 15 -2.20 7.86 38.73
N SER A 16 -3.37 7.88 39.37
CA SER A 16 -4.41 6.91 39.11
C SER A 16 -4.84 7.11 37.67
N TYR A 17 -4.22 6.36 36.76
CA TYR A 17 -4.84 6.06 35.49
C TYR A 17 -6.17 5.40 35.85
N LEU A 18 -7.25 6.15 35.74
CA LEU A 18 -8.60 5.60 35.66
C LEU A 18 -8.61 4.72 34.42
N THR A 19 -8.17 3.47 34.60
CA THR A 19 -8.63 2.40 33.71
C THR A 19 -10.13 2.40 33.88
N ALA A 20 -10.84 2.97 32.90
CA ALA A 20 -12.26 2.72 32.80
C ALA A 20 -12.40 1.20 32.84
N ASP A 21 -12.96 0.66 33.91
CA ASP A 21 -13.36 -0.73 33.96
C ASP A 21 -14.30 -0.92 32.77
N VAL A 22 -13.75 -1.46 31.67
CA VAL A 22 -14.58 -1.90 30.55
C VAL A 22 -15.44 -2.98 31.16
N ALA A 23 -16.71 -2.67 31.37
CA ALA A 23 -17.69 -3.61 31.89
C ALA A 23 -17.59 -4.85 30.99
N ALA A 24 -17.07 -5.93 31.52
CA ALA A 24 -16.97 -7.20 30.80
C ALA A 24 -18.38 -7.47 30.24
N ALA A 25 -18.46 -7.71 28.93
CA ALA A 25 -19.75 -7.96 28.29
C ALA A 25 -20.45 -9.05 29.06
N ASP A 26 -21.72 -8.83 29.40
CA ASP A 26 -22.54 -9.78 30.18
C ASP A 26 -22.47 -11.15 29.49
N PRO A 27 -21.83 -12.17 30.11
CA PRO A 27 -21.61 -13.46 29.47
C PRO A 27 -22.92 -14.21 29.17
N ASN A 28 -24.03 -13.79 29.78
CA ASN A 28 -25.33 -14.43 29.61
C ASN A 28 -26.24 -13.76 28.58
N GLY A 29 -25.75 -12.70 27.92
CA GLY A 29 -26.56 -11.90 26.98
C GLY A 29 -26.10 -11.96 25.53
N TRP A 30 -24.93 -12.50 25.21
CA TRP A 30 -24.43 -12.56 23.85
C TRP A 30 -24.60 -13.93 23.23
N ILE A 31 -25.04 -13.94 21.98
CA ILE A 31 -25.18 -15.15 21.17
C ILE A 31 -24.51 -14.95 19.82
N GLN A 32 -24.12 -16.05 19.20
CA GLN A 32 -23.71 -16.12 17.81
C GLN A 32 -24.74 -16.86 16.97
N VAL A 33 -24.94 -16.38 15.75
CA VAL A 33 -25.81 -17.02 14.75
C VAL A 33 -25.03 -17.13 13.45
N ARG A 34 -24.90 -18.32 12.91
CA ARG A 34 -24.30 -18.56 11.59
C ARG A 34 -25.38 -18.72 10.57
N SER A 35 -25.39 -17.86 9.56
CA SER A 35 -26.14 -18.07 8.33
C SER A 35 -25.21 -18.61 7.23
N LYS A 36 -25.72 -18.74 6.03
CA LYS A 36 -24.94 -19.24 4.89
C LYS A 36 -23.72 -18.35 4.57
N ASN A 37 -23.91 -17.03 4.63
CA ASN A 37 -22.88 -16.06 4.19
C ASN A 37 -22.42 -15.10 5.29
N PHE A 38 -23.08 -15.09 6.46
CA PHE A 38 -22.78 -14.13 7.53
C PHE A 38 -22.56 -14.84 8.86
N TYR A 39 -21.64 -14.27 9.63
CA TYR A 39 -21.44 -14.61 11.03
C TYR A 39 -21.97 -13.45 11.89
N LEU A 40 -23.08 -13.70 12.55
CA LEU A 40 -23.77 -12.70 13.36
C LEU A 40 -23.45 -12.94 14.84
N ILE A 41 -23.19 -11.86 15.57
CA ILE A 41 -23.03 -11.87 17.02
C ILE A 41 -23.90 -10.74 17.61
N GLY A 42 -24.44 -10.91 18.79
CA GLY A 42 -25.23 -9.83 19.36
C GLY A 42 -25.74 -10.10 20.74
N ASN A 43 -26.13 -9.02 21.43
CA ASN A 43 -26.87 -9.04 22.70
C ASN A 43 -28.36 -8.76 22.52
N ALA A 44 -28.84 -8.71 21.27
CA ALA A 44 -30.26 -8.66 20.96
C ALA A 44 -30.89 -10.05 21.14
N PRO A 45 -32.24 -10.14 21.27
CA PRO A 45 -32.94 -11.41 21.28
C PRO A 45 -32.62 -12.24 20.03
N GLU A 46 -32.48 -13.55 20.17
CA GLU A 46 -32.14 -14.46 19.06
C GLU A 46 -33.01 -14.25 17.84
N LYS A 47 -34.32 -14.08 18.07
CA LYS A 47 -35.29 -13.80 17.00
C LYS A 47 -34.90 -12.57 16.16
N GLU A 48 -34.45 -11.51 16.80
CA GLU A 48 -34.08 -10.29 16.10
C GLU A 48 -32.74 -10.48 15.36
N ILE A 49 -31.77 -11.18 15.93
CA ILE A 49 -30.50 -11.49 15.24
C ILE A 49 -30.77 -12.37 14.00
N ARG A 50 -31.62 -13.37 14.10
CA ARG A 50 -32.05 -14.21 12.96
C ARG A 50 -32.76 -13.39 11.89
N LYS A 51 -33.59 -12.42 12.29
CA LYS A 51 -34.27 -11.52 11.38
C LYS A 51 -33.28 -10.65 10.61
N VAL A 52 -32.23 -10.11 11.29
CA VAL A 52 -31.15 -9.38 10.64
C VAL A 52 -30.43 -10.29 9.61
N GLY A 53 -30.04 -11.49 10.02
CA GLY A 53 -29.43 -12.47 9.12
C GLY A 53 -30.32 -12.81 7.92
N THR A 54 -31.60 -13.04 8.16
CA THR A 54 -32.58 -13.31 7.09
C THR A 54 -32.67 -12.15 6.09
N LYS A 55 -32.71 -10.90 6.55
CA LYS A 55 -32.76 -9.71 5.69
C LYS A 55 -31.49 -9.55 4.86
N LEU A 56 -30.33 -9.78 5.44
CA LEU A 56 -29.06 -9.72 4.70
C LEU A 56 -28.97 -10.85 3.65
N GLU A 57 -29.35 -12.07 3.99
CA GLU A 57 -29.37 -13.19 3.05
C GLU A 57 -30.40 -12.96 1.93
N GLN A 58 -31.60 -12.45 2.26
CA GLN A 58 -32.61 -12.09 1.29
C GLN A 58 -32.10 -11.02 0.32
N PHE A 59 -31.49 -9.97 0.83
CA PHE A 59 -30.90 -8.92 -0.01
C PHE A 59 -29.84 -9.48 -0.95
N ARG A 60 -28.91 -10.26 -0.41
CA ARG A 60 -27.83 -10.89 -1.17
C ARG A 60 -28.38 -11.83 -2.27
N GLU A 61 -29.32 -12.70 -1.91
CA GLU A 61 -29.88 -13.64 -2.87
C GLU A 61 -30.76 -12.94 -3.92
N SER A 62 -31.48 -11.88 -3.55
CA SER A 62 -32.22 -11.06 -4.50
C SER A 62 -31.25 -10.42 -5.52
N PHE A 63 -30.13 -9.90 -5.05
CA PHE A 63 -29.11 -9.34 -5.91
C PHE A 63 -28.53 -10.39 -6.87
N ARG A 64 -28.27 -11.61 -6.38
CA ARG A 64 -27.79 -12.74 -7.20
C ARG A 64 -28.79 -13.14 -8.28
N LEU A 65 -30.07 -13.10 -7.98
CA LEU A 65 -31.12 -13.43 -8.95
C LEU A 65 -31.30 -12.35 -10.02
N LEU A 66 -31.07 -11.08 -9.64
CA LEU A 66 -31.18 -9.94 -10.57
C LEU A 66 -29.92 -9.80 -11.44
N PHE A 67 -28.76 -10.13 -10.91
CA PHE A 67 -27.46 -10.01 -11.55
C PHE A 67 -26.73 -11.35 -11.52
N SER A 68 -27.16 -12.27 -12.37
CA SER A 68 -26.66 -13.66 -12.39
C SER A 68 -25.15 -13.78 -12.68
N SER A 69 -24.53 -12.75 -13.26
CA SER A 69 -23.09 -12.68 -13.52
C SER A 69 -22.30 -12.03 -12.39
N ALA A 70 -22.98 -11.42 -11.39
CA ALA A 70 -22.31 -10.77 -10.28
C ALA A 70 -21.67 -11.79 -9.34
N ASN A 71 -20.41 -11.56 -9.00
CA ASN A 71 -19.76 -12.29 -7.95
C ASN A 71 -20.12 -11.65 -6.60
N LEU A 72 -20.89 -12.35 -5.81
CA LEU A 72 -21.33 -11.91 -4.48
C LEU A 72 -20.54 -12.57 -3.36
N ASP A 73 -19.62 -13.46 -3.67
CA ASP A 73 -18.86 -14.16 -2.66
C ASP A 73 -17.86 -13.22 -2.03
N SER A 74 -18.14 -12.87 -0.77
CA SER A 74 -17.21 -12.10 0.03
C SER A 74 -15.97 -12.95 0.30
N ARG A 75 -14.83 -12.47 -0.15
CA ARG A 75 -13.52 -13.09 0.09
C ARG A 75 -12.91 -12.62 1.41
N VAL A 76 -13.51 -11.57 1.95
CA VAL A 76 -13.22 -11.02 3.27
C VAL A 76 -14.39 -11.40 4.16
N PRO A 77 -14.18 -12.12 5.28
CA PRO A 77 -15.24 -12.48 6.21
C PRO A 77 -16.04 -11.25 6.64
N THR A 78 -17.36 -11.40 6.71
CA THR A 78 -18.23 -10.30 7.15
C THR A 78 -18.90 -10.69 8.46
N ASN A 79 -18.51 -10.02 9.53
CA ASN A 79 -19.10 -10.15 10.85
C ASN A 79 -20.22 -9.14 11.03
N VAL A 80 -21.36 -9.56 11.60
CA VAL A 80 -22.52 -8.70 11.83
C VAL A 80 -22.73 -8.58 13.34
N VAL A 81 -22.62 -7.37 13.89
CA VAL A 81 -22.85 -7.12 15.33
C VAL A 81 -24.23 -6.52 15.54
N VAL A 82 -25.10 -7.23 16.24
CA VAL A 82 -26.49 -6.86 16.44
C VAL A 82 -26.71 -6.45 17.90
N PHE A 83 -26.86 -5.16 18.12
CA PHE A 83 -27.08 -4.60 19.45
C PHE A 83 -28.57 -4.56 19.79
N LYS A 84 -28.91 -4.85 21.04
CA LYS A 84 -30.30 -4.90 21.52
C LYS A 84 -31.02 -3.55 21.44
N ASP A 85 -30.28 -2.46 21.55
CA ASP A 85 -30.81 -1.08 21.54
C ASP A 85 -29.71 -0.08 21.21
N ASN A 86 -30.07 1.19 21.06
CA ASN A 86 -29.18 2.27 20.76
C ASN A 86 -28.17 2.55 21.90
N ALA A 87 -28.56 2.34 23.16
CA ALA A 87 -27.68 2.55 24.30
C ALA A 87 -26.50 1.55 24.31
N ALA A 88 -26.81 0.26 24.01
CA ALA A 88 -25.77 -0.78 23.86
C ALA A 88 -24.87 -0.56 22.63
N TYR A 89 -25.40 0.09 21.60
CA TYR A 89 -24.68 0.38 20.36
C TYR A 89 -23.80 1.63 20.44
N THR A 90 -24.21 2.65 21.20
CA THR A 90 -23.53 3.96 21.26
C THR A 90 -22.01 3.85 21.46
N PRO A 91 -21.45 3.00 22.34
CA PRO A 91 -20.00 2.89 22.51
C PRO A 91 -19.24 2.43 21.25
N PHE A 92 -19.92 1.79 20.31
CA PHE A 92 -19.33 1.19 19.11
C PHE A 92 -19.65 1.94 17.82
N LYS A 93 -20.42 3.04 17.90
CA LYS A 93 -20.72 3.89 16.75
C LYS A 93 -19.48 4.62 16.25
N PRO A 94 -19.40 4.94 14.95
CA PRO A 94 -18.32 5.76 14.40
C PRO A 94 -18.24 7.12 15.13
N ARG A 95 -17.04 7.69 15.11
CA ARG A 95 -16.82 9.05 15.61
C ARG A 95 -16.77 10.03 14.45
N ARG A 96 -17.36 11.19 14.63
CA ARG A 96 -17.24 12.35 13.73
C ARG A 96 -15.82 12.89 13.77
N ALA A 97 -15.45 13.72 12.81
CA ALA A 97 -14.14 14.37 12.75
C ALA A 97 -13.79 15.20 14.00
N ASP A 98 -14.80 15.66 14.75
CA ASP A 98 -14.61 16.37 16.02
C ASP A 98 -14.45 15.44 17.24
N GLY A 99 -14.37 14.12 17.01
CA GLY A 99 -14.19 13.10 18.03
C GLY A 99 -15.48 12.67 18.75
N ARG A 100 -16.62 13.36 18.52
CA ARG A 100 -17.90 12.98 19.12
C ARG A 100 -18.50 11.76 18.45
N ILE A 101 -19.23 10.97 19.21
CA ILE A 101 -20.00 9.84 18.67
C ILE A 101 -21.08 10.37 17.74
N ASP A 102 -21.31 9.71 16.63
CA ASP A 102 -22.40 10.03 15.72
C ASP A 102 -23.69 9.32 16.15
N ASP A 103 -24.48 9.99 17.00
CA ASP A 103 -25.70 9.42 17.55
C ASP A 103 -26.79 9.18 16.50
N GLU A 104 -26.71 9.79 15.33
CA GLU A 104 -27.69 9.65 14.26
C GLU A 104 -27.60 8.34 13.51
N ILE A 105 -26.43 7.66 13.61
CA ILE A 105 -26.18 6.40 12.93
C ILE A 105 -26.94 5.26 13.63
N ALA A 106 -27.84 4.61 12.89
CA ALA A 106 -28.61 3.44 13.33
C ALA A 106 -27.93 2.10 12.98
N GLY A 107 -27.01 2.13 12.03
CA GLY A 107 -26.15 1.02 11.59
C GLY A 107 -25.10 1.53 10.61
N TYR A 108 -24.00 0.82 10.48
CA TYR A 108 -22.98 1.11 9.46
C TYR A 108 -22.26 -0.15 9.00
N PHE A 109 -21.65 -0.05 7.83
CA PHE A 109 -20.73 -1.05 7.30
C PHE A 109 -19.31 -0.52 7.39
N GLN A 110 -18.43 -1.30 8.01
CA GLN A 110 -17.00 -1.03 8.06
C GLN A 110 -16.27 -2.01 7.16
N SER A 111 -15.85 -1.55 6.00
CA SER A 111 -14.95 -2.33 5.14
C SER A 111 -13.58 -2.41 5.77
N GLY A 112 -13.01 -3.61 5.82
CA GLY A 112 -11.64 -3.86 6.26
C GLY A 112 -10.84 -4.58 5.18
N GLU A 113 -9.53 -4.54 5.29
CA GLU A 113 -8.64 -5.27 4.37
C GLU A 113 -8.82 -6.78 4.50
N ASP A 114 -9.03 -7.26 5.71
CA ASP A 114 -9.05 -8.68 6.07
C ASP A 114 -10.34 -9.14 6.76
N VAL A 115 -11.16 -8.24 7.29
CA VAL A 115 -12.46 -8.52 7.89
C VAL A 115 -13.39 -7.32 7.73
N ASN A 116 -14.64 -7.55 7.35
CA ASN A 116 -15.70 -6.54 7.30
C ASN A 116 -16.58 -6.63 8.54
N TYR A 117 -17.11 -5.50 8.97
CA TYR A 117 -18.10 -5.44 10.03
C TYR A 117 -19.37 -4.73 9.56
N ILE A 118 -20.51 -5.33 9.83
CA ILE A 118 -21.83 -4.68 9.79
C ILE A 118 -22.26 -4.50 11.24
N THR A 119 -22.71 -3.32 11.62
CA THR A 119 -23.26 -3.07 12.95
C THR A 119 -24.67 -2.53 12.83
N ILE A 120 -25.56 -2.98 13.69
CA ILE A 120 -26.97 -2.55 13.70
C ILE A 120 -27.52 -2.61 15.11
N ALA A 121 -28.32 -1.61 15.49
CA ALA A 121 -29.18 -1.66 16.68
C ALA A 121 -30.61 -2.02 16.29
N VAL A 122 -31.19 -2.99 17.00
CA VAL A 122 -32.60 -3.34 16.83
C VAL A 122 -33.50 -2.49 17.74
N GLY A 123 -34.77 -2.31 17.38
CA GLY A 123 -35.76 -1.56 18.22
C GLY A 123 -35.69 -0.04 18.09
N GLY A 124 -34.94 0.50 17.11
CA GLY A 124 -34.97 1.94 16.80
C GLY A 124 -36.05 2.31 15.78
N ASP A 125 -36.52 3.58 15.82
CA ASP A 125 -37.47 4.13 14.85
C ASP A 125 -36.89 4.39 13.46
N LYS A 126 -35.58 4.28 13.29
CA LYS A 126 -34.89 4.55 12.02
C LYS A 126 -34.71 3.27 11.20
N ASP A 127 -34.79 3.40 9.89
CA ASP A 127 -34.55 2.31 8.94
C ASP A 127 -33.05 1.98 8.88
N SER A 128 -32.63 1.13 9.81
CA SER A 128 -31.23 0.66 9.89
C SER A 128 -30.85 -0.24 8.74
N TYR A 129 -31.81 -0.89 8.09
CA TYR A 129 -31.49 -1.81 6.98
C TYR A 129 -31.15 -1.07 5.69
N GLY A 130 -31.83 0.04 5.42
CA GLY A 130 -31.55 0.85 4.24
C GLY A 130 -30.06 1.25 4.17
N THR A 131 -29.51 1.79 5.26
CA THR A 131 -28.10 2.13 5.34
C THR A 131 -27.20 0.91 5.12
N ILE A 132 -27.53 -0.25 5.69
CA ILE A 132 -26.74 -1.48 5.51
C ILE A 132 -26.78 -1.94 4.05
N PHE A 133 -27.94 -1.89 3.39
CA PHE A 133 -28.05 -2.25 1.98
C PHE A 133 -27.26 -1.30 1.10
N HIS A 134 -27.28 -0.01 1.40
CA HIS A 134 -26.46 1.01 0.74
C HIS A 134 -24.97 0.63 0.77
N GLU A 135 -24.43 0.40 1.95
CA GLU A 135 -23.03 0.05 2.12
C GLU A 135 -22.68 -1.32 1.50
N TYR A 136 -23.60 -2.27 1.59
CA TYR A 136 -23.41 -3.58 0.97
C TYR A 136 -23.37 -3.51 -0.56
N VAL A 137 -24.06 -2.57 -1.18
CA VAL A 137 -23.97 -2.31 -2.63
C VAL A 137 -22.56 -1.83 -3.00
N HIS A 138 -21.95 -0.94 -2.21
CA HIS A 138 -20.56 -0.53 -2.43
C HIS A 138 -19.60 -1.73 -2.42
N PHE A 139 -19.80 -2.64 -1.46
CA PHE A 139 -19.02 -3.88 -1.43
C PHE A 139 -19.22 -4.72 -2.70
N ILE A 140 -20.47 -4.89 -3.18
CA ILE A 140 -20.76 -5.63 -4.41
C ILE A 140 -20.12 -4.96 -5.62
N ILE A 141 -20.20 -3.64 -5.75
CA ILE A 141 -19.60 -2.87 -6.83
C ILE A 141 -18.08 -3.09 -6.85
N ASN A 142 -17.41 -2.89 -5.72
CA ASN A 142 -15.97 -3.06 -5.60
C ASN A 142 -15.48 -4.48 -5.91
N THR A 143 -16.35 -5.48 -5.72
CA THR A 143 -16.02 -6.88 -6.02
C THR A 143 -16.17 -7.22 -7.51
N ASN A 144 -17.05 -6.54 -8.24
CA ASN A 144 -17.47 -6.95 -9.58
C ASN A 144 -16.93 -6.07 -10.71
N PHE A 145 -16.67 -4.82 -10.47
CA PHE A 145 -16.19 -3.94 -11.52
C PHE A 145 -14.67 -3.95 -11.61
N LYS A 146 -14.17 -3.89 -12.86
CA LYS A 146 -12.74 -3.71 -13.15
C LYS A 146 -12.47 -2.22 -13.34
N GLY A 147 -11.61 -1.64 -12.53
CA GLY A 147 -11.27 -0.23 -12.57
C GLY A 147 -12.15 0.63 -11.66
N GLU A 148 -11.84 1.91 -11.61
CA GLU A 148 -12.54 2.85 -10.76
C GLU A 148 -13.92 3.19 -11.33
N ILE A 149 -14.91 3.01 -10.50
CA ILE A 149 -16.31 3.32 -10.83
C ILE A 149 -16.56 4.81 -10.57
N PRO A 150 -17.22 5.54 -11.49
CA PRO A 150 -17.59 6.92 -11.25
C PRO A 150 -18.40 7.06 -9.94
N GLN A 151 -18.01 8.03 -9.11
CA GLN A 151 -18.57 8.19 -7.77
C GLN A 151 -20.08 8.39 -7.76
N TRP A 152 -20.58 9.19 -8.73
CA TRP A 152 -22.03 9.39 -8.86
C TRP A 152 -22.81 8.08 -9.09
N PHE A 153 -22.24 7.13 -9.85
CA PHE A 153 -22.88 5.84 -10.08
C PHE A 153 -22.78 4.95 -8.86
N ASN A 154 -21.62 4.94 -8.20
CA ASN A 154 -21.40 4.17 -6.98
C ASN A 154 -22.42 4.58 -5.90
N GLU A 155 -22.57 5.88 -5.63
CA GLU A 155 -23.51 6.38 -4.65
C GLU A 155 -24.96 6.26 -5.14
N GLY A 156 -25.21 6.63 -6.39
CA GLY A 156 -26.58 6.58 -6.94
C GLY A 156 -27.16 5.17 -6.99
N LEU A 157 -26.34 4.16 -7.23
CA LEU A 157 -26.79 2.75 -7.17
C LEU A 157 -27.03 2.31 -5.73
N ALA A 158 -26.15 2.69 -4.80
CA ALA A 158 -26.32 2.39 -3.39
C ALA A 158 -27.61 3.03 -2.84
N GLU A 159 -27.87 4.30 -3.17
CA GLU A 159 -29.12 5.01 -2.83
C GLU A 159 -30.37 4.36 -3.48
N TYR A 160 -30.25 3.83 -4.70
CA TYR A 160 -31.34 3.13 -5.36
C TYR A 160 -31.72 1.84 -4.64
N TYR A 161 -30.73 1.04 -4.20
CA TYR A 161 -30.95 -0.20 -3.46
C TYR A 161 -31.19 -0.02 -1.98
N GLN A 162 -30.89 1.15 -1.40
CA GLN A 162 -31.19 1.48 -0.02
C GLN A 162 -32.68 1.26 0.31
N THR A 163 -33.55 1.49 -0.66
CA THR A 163 -35.02 1.30 -0.53
C THR A 163 -35.50 -0.13 -0.78
N TYR A 164 -34.58 -1.12 -0.82
CA TYR A 164 -34.93 -2.51 -0.98
C TYR A 164 -35.90 -2.98 0.09
N GLU A 165 -36.98 -3.58 -0.34
CA GLU A 165 -37.98 -4.20 0.54
C GLU A 165 -38.36 -5.57 -0.01
N ILE A 166 -38.56 -6.57 0.86
CA ILE A 166 -39.12 -7.84 0.51
C ILE A 166 -40.33 -8.15 1.43
N THR A 167 -41.45 -8.47 0.82
CA THR A 167 -42.70 -8.78 1.50
C THR A 167 -43.09 -10.23 1.23
N GLY A 168 -43.47 -10.94 2.30
CA GLY A 168 -43.89 -12.36 2.22
C GLY A 168 -42.81 -13.28 1.67
N ASP A 169 -41.53 -12.86 1.74
CA ASP A 169 -40.35 -13.57 1.26
C ASP A 169 -40.30 -13.83 -0.27
N VAL A 170 -41.19 -13.20 -1.04
CA VAL A 170 -41.34 -13.42 -2.49
C VAL A 170 -41.49 -12.16 -3.32
N LYS A 171 -42.03 -11.07 -2.75
CA LYS A 171 -42.24 -9.80 -3.47
C LYS A 171 -41.15 -8.81 -3.12
N ILE A 172 -40.30 -8.49 -4.09
CA ILE A 172 -39.21 -7.54 -3.97
C ILE A 172 -39.66 -6.21 -4.56
N LYS A 173 -39.43 -5.12 -3.84
CA LYS A 173 -39.55 -3.76 -4.34
C LYS A 173 -38.18 -3.10 -4.36
N LEU A 174 -37.86 -2.42 -5.48
CA LEU A 174 -36.58 -1.76 -5.72
C LEU A 174 -36.78 -0.36 -6.30
N GLY A 175 -35.94 0.59 -5.87
CA GLY A 175 -36.00 1.94 -6.39
C GLY A 175 -37.25 2.71 -5.97
N GLN A 176 -37.74 2.49 -4.78
CA GLN A 176 -38.81 3.32 -4.24
C GLN A 176 -38.28 4.75 -4.07
N PRO A 177 -39.13 5.79 -4.30
CA PRO A 177 -38.69 7.18 -4.17
C PRO A 177 -38.31 7.51 -2.73
N GLN A 178 -37.19 8.20 -2.58
CA GLN A 178 -36.73 8.75 -1.31
C GLN A 178 -37.30 10.18 -1.17
N GLU A 179 -38.30 10.39 -0.31
CA GLU A 179 -39.00 11.67 -0.16
C GLU A 179 -38.03 12.83 0.14
N GLY A 180 -37.00 12.59 0.96
CA GLY A 180 -35.97 13.58 1.28
C GLY A 180 -35.18 14.03 0.05
N HIS A 181 -34.75 13.10 -0.80
CA HIS A 181 -34.04 13.39 -2.05
C HIS A 181 -34.93 14.15 -3.03
N VAL A 182 -36.17 13.67 -3.22
CA VAL A 182 -37.11 14.34 -4.11
C VAL A 182 -37.37 15.78 -3.65
N ALA A 183 -37.63 16.00 -2.38
CA ALA A 183 -37.90 17.33 -1.81
C ALA A 183 -36.67 18.26 -1.96
N LEU A 184 -35.48 17.72 -1.76
CA LEU A 184 -34.23 18.48 -1.93
C LEU A 184 -34.03 18.92 -3.37
N LEU A 185 -34.21 18.01 -4.34
CA LEU A 185 -34.01 18.28 -5.77
C LEU A 185 -35.08 19.26 -6.31
N GLN A 186 -36.32 19.15 -5.88
CA GLN A 186 -37.38 20.05 -6.28
C GLN A 186 -37.18 21.48 -5.76
N LYS A 187 -36.67 21.64 -4.54
CA LYS A 187 -36.40 22.93 -3.90
C LYS A 187 -35.02 23.50 -4.27
N GLY A 188 -34.03 22.63 -4.44
CA GLY A 188 -32.62 22.99 -4.54
C GLY A 188 -32.08 23.16 -5.94
N GLY A 189 -32.80 22.65 -6.93
CA GLY A 189 -32.29 22.56 -8.30
C GLY A 189 -31.26 21.43 -8.48
N LEU A 190 -30.69 21.34 -9.67
CA LEU A 190 -29.67 20.37 -10.03
C LEU A 190 -28.29 21.03 -10.10
N MET A 191 -27.26 20.34 -9.67
CA MET A 191 -25.91 20.71 -10.05
C MET A 191 -25.66 20.38 -11.54
N PRO A 192 -24.78 21.10 -12.25
CA PRO A 192 -24.44 20.76 -13.63
C PRO A 192 -24.00 19.29 -13.76
N LEU A 193 -24.51 18.59 -14.76
CA LEU A 193 -24.24 17.16 -14.95
C LEU A 193 -22.74 16.90 -15.16
N GLU A 194 -22.05 17.81 -15.84
CA GLU A 194 -20.59 17.73 -15.97
C GLU A 194 -19.87 17.73 -14.61
N GLN A 195 -20.35 18.52 -13.65
CA GLN A 195 -19.81 18.54 -12.29
C GLN A 195 -20.14 17.23 -11.54
N LEU A 196 -21.40 16.77 -11.62
CA LEU A 196 -21.84 15.52 -11.00
C LEU A 196 -21.01 14.32 -11.46
N LEU A 197 -20.81 14.19 -12.78
CA LEU A 197 -20.16 13.04 -13.39
C LEU A 197 -18.64 13.00 -13.14
N ASN A 198 -18.00 14.16 -12.94
CA ASN A 198 -16.55 14.28 -12.73
C ASN A 198 -16.15 14.43 -11.26
N LEU A 199 -17.10 14.50 -10.32
CA LEU A 199 -16.80 14.66 -8.90
C LEU A 199 -16.20 13.35 -8.37
N THR A 200 -14.97 13.44 -7.85
CA THR A 200 -14.25 12.28 -7.32
C THR A 200 -14.59 12.03 -5.86
N ASN A 201 -14.32 10.83 -5.37
CA ASN A 201 -14.48 10.47 -3.96
C ASN A 201 -13.70 11.43 -3.04
N TYR A 202 -12.45 11.75 -3.40
CA TYR A 202 -11.64 12.73 -2.66
C TYR A 202 -12.32 14.11 -2.56
N GLN A 203 -12.83 14.62 -3.69
CA GLN A 203 -13.52 15.92 -3.70
C GLN A 203 -14.84 15.86 -2.92
N LEU A 204 -15.58 14.76 -3.01
CA LEU A 204 -16.82 14.57 -2.26
C LEU A 204 -16.57 14.61 -0.75
N HIS A 205 -15.49 13.99 -0.27
CA HIS A 205 -15.11 14.06 1.14
C HIS A 205 -14.71 15.48 1.60
N GLN A 206 -14.26 16.33 0.67
CA GLN A 206 -13.94 17.72 0.96
C GLN A 206 -15.17 18.64 0.91
N THR A 207 -16.30 18.15 0.37
CA THR A 207 -17.56 18.92 0.37
C THR A 207 -18.35 18.65 1.65
N SER A 208 -19.11 19.63 2.10
CA SER A 208 -19.95 19.50 3.28
C SER A 208 -21.35 20.10 3.05
N GLY A 209 -22.29 19.70 3.89
CA GLY A 209 -23.64 20.22 3.90
C GLY A 209 -24.37 20.02 2.57
N ARG A 210 -25.11 21.05 2.15
CA ARG A 210 -26.04 20.98 1.02
C ARG A 210 -25.48 20.45 -0.30
N THR A 211 -24.21 20.73 -0.59
CA THR A 211 -23.59 20.24 -1.84
C THR A 211 -23.42 18.73 -1.84
N ARG A 212 -23.04 18.15 -0.70
CA ARG A 212 -22.96 16.71 -0.53
C ARG A 212 -24.35 16.07 -0.64
N ASP A 213 -25.31 16.60 0.09
CA ASP A 213 -26.70 16.08 0.07
C ASP A 213 -27.28 16.11 -1.36
N LEU A 214 -27.01 17.21 -2.09
CA LEU A 214 -27.44 17.36 -3.48
C LEU A 214 -26.75 16.35 -4.39
N PHE A 215 -25.48 16.06 -4.17
CA PHE A 215 -24.76 15.05 -4.94
C PHE A 215 -25.40 13.66 -4.78
N TYR A 216 -25.69 13.22 -3.55
CA TYR A 216 -26.37 11.95 -3.29
C TYR A 216 -27.76 11.91 -3.92
N ALA A 217 -28.55 12.92 -3.69
CA ALA A 217 -29.90 13.01 -4.23
C ALA A 217 -29.93 12.99 -5.76
N GLN A 218 -29.03 13.74 -6.42
CA GLN A 218 -28.98 13.80 -7.88
C GLN A 218 -28.38 12.52 -8.48
N SER A 219 -27.40 11.90 -7.82
CA SER A 219 -26.87 10.58 -8.20
C SER A 219 -27.96 9.52 -8.17
N TRP A 220 -28.73 9.46 -7.08
CA TRP A 220 -29.93 8.61 -7.01
C TRP A 220 -30.90 8.90 -8.16
N ALA A 221 -31.27 10.16 -8.38
CA ALA A 221 -32.23 10.55 -9.40
C ALA A 221 -31.78 10.15 -10.81
N LEU A 222 -30.50 10.30 -11.12
CA LEU A 222 -29.94 9.92 -12.42
C LEU A 222 -29.95 8.40 -12.61
N VAL A 223 -29.49 7.61 -11.63
CA VAL A 223 -29.57 6.14 -11.70
C VAL A 223 -31.00 5.66 -11.80
N HIS A 224 -31.89 6.23 -10.99
CA HIS A 224 -33.31 5.92 -11.00
C HIS A 224 -33.94 6.21 -12.36
N TYR A 225 -33.71 7.40 -12.91
CA TYR A 225 -34.19 7.79 -14.23
C TYR A 225 -33.68 6.87 -15.35
N LEU A 226 -32.38 6.60 -15.39
CA LEU A 226 -31.78 5.73 -16.41
C LEU A 226 -32.33 4.31 -16.34
N THR A 227 -32.52 3.79 -15.13
CA THR A 227 -33.08 2.45 -14.91
C THR A 227 -34.56 2.40 -15.32
N GLN A 228 -35.39 3.34 -14.87
CA GLN A 228 -36.83 3.34 -15.11
C GLN A 228 -37.22 3.74 -16.55
N SER A 229 -36.34 4.47 -17.25
CA SER A 229 -36.54 4.82 -18.67
C SER A 229 -36.01 3.75 -19.65
N GLY A 230 -35.60 2.57 -19.16
CA GLY A 230 -35.10 1.49 -20.00
C GLY A 230 -33.70 1.72 -20.60
N ARG A 231 -32.90 2.62 -20.00
CA ARG A 231 -31.56 2.99 -20.47
C ARG A 231 -30.43 2.21 -19.79
N SER A 232 -30.74 1.10 -19.11
CA SER A 232 -29.75 0.30 -18.39
C SER A 232 -28.62 -0.22 -19.31
N ALA A 233 -28.94 -0.62 -20.55
CA ALA A 233 -27.93 -1.06 -21.53
C ALA A 233 -26.99 0.08 -21.96
N ALA A 234 -27.49 1.31 -22.11
CA ALA A 234 -26.68 2.47 -22.37
C ALA A 234 -25.77 2.83 -21.18
N LEU A 235 -26.30 2.70 -19.98
CA LEU A 235 -25.53 2.89 -18.75
C LEU A 235 -24.40 1.86 -18.63
N ASP A 236 -24.64 0.59 -18.91
CA ASP A 236 -23.61 -0.45 -18.94
C ASP A 236 -22.51 -0.15 -19.99
N THR A 237 -22.90 0.30 -21.19
CA THR A 237 -21.94 0.71 -22.23
C THR A 237 -21.10 1.90 -21.77
N PHE A 238 -21.71 2.91 -21.20
CA PHE A 238 -21.00 4.08 -20.66
C PHE A 238 -20.00 3.69 -19.57
N LEU A 239 -20.42 2.87 -18.61
CA LEU A 239 -19.55 2.42 -17.51
C LEU A 239 -18.36 1.63 -18.02
N LYS A 240 -18.56 0.71 -18.98
CA LYS A 240 -17.47 -0.04 -19.62
C LYS A 240 -16.45 0.84 -20.29
N ASP A 241 -16.91 1.85 -21.02
CA ASP A 241 -16.04 2.80 -21.72
C ASP A 241 -15.20 3.61 -20.71
N VAL A 242 -15.84 4.21 -19.71
CA VAL A 242 -15.17 5.05 -18.72
C VAL A 242 -14.19 4.25 -17.87
N THR A 243 -14.59 3.07 -17.39
CA THR A 243 -13.69 2.20 -16.59
C THR A 243 -12.53 1.62 -17.41
N SER A 244 -12.63 1.66 -18.73
CA SER A 244 -11.54 1.30 -19.66
C SER A 244 -10.62 2.45 -20.01
N GLY A 245 -10.83 3.65 -19.43
CA GLY A 245 -10.03 4.85 -19.66
C GLY A 245 -10.54 5.75 -20.80
N GLY A 246 -11.77 5.53 -21.29
CA GLY A 246 -12.44 6.42 -22.24
C GLY A 246 -12.78 7.77 -21.63
N GLY A 247 -12.73 8.84 -22.43
CA GLY A 247 -13.11 10.18 -21.98
C GLY A 247 -14.60 10.25 -21.62
N ALA A 248 -14.94 10.61 -20.39
CA ALA A 248 -16.29 10.56 -19.85
C ALA A 248 -17.34 11.27 -20.73
N LYS A 249 -17.03 12.44 -21.29
CA LYS A 249 -17.96 13.22 -22.15
C LYS A 249 -18.26 12.52 -23.47
N ALA A 250 -17.24 11.98 -24.13
CA ALA A 250 -17.41 11.27 -25.40
C ALA A 250 -18.16 9.93 -25.19
N ALA A 251 -17.79 9.19 -24.15
CA ALA A 251 -18.46 7.95 -23.75
C ALA A 251 -19.94 8.19 -23.42
N PHE A 252 -20.26 9.29 -22.70
CA PHE A 252 -21.62 9.66 -22.39
C PHE A 252 -22.46 9.95 -23.65
N GLN A 253 -21.94 10.78 -24.55
CA GLN A 253 -22.64 11.14 -25.80
C GLN A 253 -22.86 9.89 -26.68
N SER A 254 -21.87 9.02 -26.78
CA SER A 254 -21.96 7.78 -27.53
C SER A 254 -23.03 6.83 -26.96
N ALA A 255 -23.00 6.59 -25.64
CA ALA A 255 -23.87 5.63 -24.96
C ALA A 255 -25.32 6.12 -24.90
N PHE A 256 -25.55 7.38 -24.50
CA PHE A 256 -26.89 7.93 -24.27
C PHE A 256 -27.48 8.67 -25.46
N ARG A 257 -26.67 8.94 -26.52
CA ARG A 257 -27.04 9.75 -27.69
C ARG A 257 -27.65 11.09 -27.26
N SER A 258 -27.06 11.74 -26.28
CA SER A 258 -27.54 12.93 -25.60
C SER A 258 -26.34 13.75 -25.09
N THR A 259 -26.48 15.11 -25.12
CA THR A 259 -25.52 15.96 -24.43
C THR A 259 -25.83 16.01 -22.93
N TYR A 260 -24.92 16.56 -22.13
CA TYR A 260 -25.12 16.76 -20.71
C TYR A 260 -26.32 17.67 -20.43
N GLU A 261 -26.46 18.77 -21.20
CA GLU A 261 -27.54 19.72 -21.07
C GLU A 261 -28.89 19.11 -21.41
N GLN A 262 -28.94 18.27 -22.46
CA GLN A 262 -30.16 17.54 -22.81
C GLN A 262 -30.59 16.56 -21.74
N MET A 263 -29.62 15.83 -21.16
CA MET A 263 -29.90 14.91 -20.06
C MET A 263 -30.34 15.64 -18.77
N GLU A 264 -29.73 16.79 -18.48
CA GLU A 264 -30.17 17.64 -17.36
C GLU A 264 -31.61 18.09 -17.53
N GLY A 265 -32.00 18.51 -18.74
CA GLY A 265 -33.38 18.84 -19.04
C GLY A 265 -34.33 17.66 -18.79
N GLN A 266 -33.99 16.48 -19.31
CA GLN A 266 -34.79 15.28 -19.10
C GLN A 266 -34.87 14.87 -17.63
N LEU A 267 -33.77 14.97 -16.88
CA LEU A 267 -33.75 14.67 -15.44
C LEU A 267 -34.59 15.67 -14.64
N ARG A 268 -34.52 16.96 -15.00
CA ARG A 268 -35.35 18.01 -14.41
C ARG A 268 -36.85 17.76 -14.61
N ASP A 269 -37.26 17.44 -15.84
CA ASP A 269 -38.65 17.08 -16.17
C ASP A 269 -39.09 15.85 -15.37
N TYR A 270 -38.19 14.88 -15.21
CA TYR A 270 -38.47 13.68 -14.43
C TYR A 270 -38.72 13.98 -12.97
N ILE A 271 -37.90 14.84 -12.37
CA ILE A 271 -38.03 15.23 -10.95
C ILE A 271 -39.32 16.05 -10.72
N ILE A 272 -39.66 16.95 -11.66
CA ILE A 272 -40.87 17.81 -11.52
C ILE A 272 -42.18 17.01 -11.62
N ARG A 273 -42.18 15.94 -12.42
CA ARG A 273 -43.41 15.09 -12.59
C ARG A 273 -43.95 14.50 -11.28
N ASN A 274 -43.09 14.38 -10.26
CA ASN A 274 -43.42 13.84 -8.94
C ASN A 274 -44.13 12.45 -9.00
N SER A 275 -43.80 11.68 -10.03
CA SER A 275 -44.35 10.33 -10.24
C SER A 275 -43.19 9.42 -10.56
N TYR A 276 -42.84 8.59 -9.59
CA TYR A 276 -41.71 7.68 -9.65
C TYR A 276 -42.21 6.25 -9.66
N ASN A 277 -41.96 5.56 -10.75
CA ASN A 277 -42.17 4.11 -10.81
C ASN A 277 -41.03 3.42 -10.04
N PHE A 278 -41.32 2.33 -9.44
CA PHE A 278 -40.35 1.41 -8.84
C PHE A 278 -40.54 -0.01 -9.40
N GLN A 279 -39.57 -0.84 -9.28
CA GLN A 279 -39.65 -2.23 -9.75
C GLN A 279 -40.32 -3.09 -8.66
N GLU A 280 -41.31 -3.84 -9.06
CA GLU A 280 -41.90 -4.91 -8.23
C GLU A 280 -41.66 -6.25 -8.93
N ILE A 281 -40.94 -7.16 -8.26
CA ILE A 281 -40.55 -8.45 -8.78
C ILE A 281 -41.10 -9.54 -7.89
N THR A 282 -41.84 -10.46 -8.47
CA THR A 282 -42.35 -11.62 -7.72
C THR A 282 -41.48 -12.84 -8.03
N LEU A 283 -40.82 -13.36 -7.01
CA LEU A 283 -39.96 -14.53 -7.12
C LEU A 283 -40.78 -15.81 -7.27
N LYS A 284 -40.21 -16.79 -7.97
CA LYS A 284 -40.84 -18.12 -8.11
C LYS A 284 -40.82 -18.96 -6.83
N LYS A 285 -39.87 -18.67 -5.92
CA LYS A 285 -39.70 -19.37 -4.64
C LYS A 285 -39.51 -18.37 -3.52
N LYS A 286 -39.95 -18.74 -2.33
CA LYS A 286 -39.67 -17.96 -1.11
C LYS A 286 -38.20 -17.95 -0.77
N LEU A 287 -37.67 -16.79 -0.36
CA LEU A 287 -36.33 -16.65 0.19
C LEU A 287 -36.42 -16.81 1.71
N SER A 288 -36.36 -18.05 2.18
CA SER A 288 -36.34 -18.38 3.60
C SER A 288 -35.01 -18.94 3.99
N PHE A 289 -34.39 -18.36 5.02
CA PHE A 289 -33.03 -18.71 5.49
C PHE A 289 -33.01 -19.07 6.98
N ASP A 290 -34.06 -18.79 7.72
CA ASP A 290 -34.08 -18.96 9.19
C ASP A 290 -33.83 -20.40 9.64
N ALA A 291 -34.35 -21.38 8.90
CA ALA A 291 -34.20 -22.79 9.22
C ALA A 291 -32.74 -23.30 9.12
N ASP A 292 -31.94 -22.66 8.28
CA ASP A 292 -30.53 -23.01 8.06
C ASP A 292 -29.57 -22.34 9.04
N MET A 293 -30.08 -21.39 9.86
CA MET A 293 -29.30 -20.67 10.82
C MET A 293 -29.08 -21.47 12.10
N GLN A 294 -27.83 -21.49 12.57
CA GLN A 294 -27.42 -22.12 13.82
C GLN A 294 -27.07 -21.07 14.85
N ALA A 295 -27.77 -21.10 15.99
CA ALA A 295 -27.53 -20.20 17.10
C ALA A 295 -26.85 -20.95 18.28
N SER A 296 -25.94 -20.28 18.96
CA SER A 296 -25.33 -20.76 20.19
C SER A 296 -24.88 -19.57 21.07
N PRO A 297 -24.76 -19.79 22.39
CA PRO A 297 -24.20 -18.77 23.28
C PRO A 297 -22.79 -18.38 22.85
N LEU A 298 -22.48 -17.09 22.97
CA LEU A 298 -21.12 -16.56 22.78
C LEU A 298 -20.55 -16.21 24.15
N ASP A 299 -19.39 -16.80 24.46
CA ASP A 299 -18.74 -16.54 25.75
C ASP A 299 -18.13 -15.13 25.83
N ALA A 300 -17.91 -14.66 27.05
CA ALA A 300 -17.42 -13.32 27.32
C ALA A 300 -16.04 -13.03 26.68
N ALA A 301 -15.14 -14.02 26.59
CA ALA A 301 -13.86 -13.83 25.96
C ALA A 301 -14.01 -13.58 24.46
N SER A 302 -14.80 -14.42 23.77
CA SER A 302 -15.09 -14.28 22.33
C SER A 302 -15.84 -12.98 22.03
N THR A 303 -16.80 -12.61 22.88
CA THR A 303 -17.52 -11.34 22.78
C THR A 303 -16.56 -10.14 22.83
N ASN A 304 -15.72 -10.09 23.87
CA ASN A 304 -14.75 -9.00 24.00
C ASN A 304 -13.75 -8.98 22.83
N ALA A 305 -13.34 -10.14 22.30
CA ALA A 305 -12.47 -10.21 21.14
C ALA A 305 -13.09 -9.57 19.90
N HIS A 306 -14.34 -9.90 19.58
CA HIS A 306 -15.06 -9.32 18.45
C HIS A 306 -15.32 -7.82 18.60
N LEU A 307 -15.69 -7.37 19.82
CA LEU A 307 -15.93 -5.94 20.09
C LEU A 307 -14.61 -5.14 20.02
N GLY A 308 -13.53 -5.70 20.54
CA GLY A 308 -12.20 -5.11 20.41
C GLY A 308 -11.74 -5.02 18.95
N GLU A 309 -11.93 -6.08 18.16
CA GLU A 309 -11.60 -6.06 16.73
C GLU A 309 -12.46 -5.05 15.96
N LEU A 310 -13.77 -4.96 16.22
CA LEU A 310 -14.66 -3.94 15.67
C LEU A 310 -14.14 -2.52 15.94
N LEU A 311 -13.78 -2.21 17.18
CA LEU A 311 -13.25 -0.91 17.56
C LEU A 311 -11.93 -0.63 16.84
N PHE A 312 -11.06 -1.62 16.75
CA PHE A 312 -9.79 -1.48 16.01
C PHE A 312 -10.03 -1.21 14.52
N GLN A 313 -10.93 -1.93 13.87
CA GLN A 313 -11.31 -1.69 12.47
C GLN A 313 -11.91 -0.29 12.26
N SER A 314 -12.61 0.23 13.27
CA SER A 314 -13.15 1.60 13.30
C SER A 314 -12.08 2.66 13.67
N GLN A 315 -10.78 2.33 13.58
CA GLN A 315 -9.63 3.20 13.88
C GLN A 315 -9.59 3.74 15.32
N ARG A 316 -10.17 2.98 16.26
CA ARG A 316 -10.25 3.30 17.69
C ARG A 316 -9.36 2.36 18.51
N ALA A 317 -8.06 2.32 18.17
CA ALA A 317 -7.10 1.37 18.73
C ALA A 317 -6.99 1.45 20.27
N ASP A 318 -6.99 2.67 20.83
CA ASP A 318 -6.88 2.88 22.28
C ASP A 318 -8.12 2.33 23.03
N GLU A 319 -9.28 2.36 22.41
CA GLU A 319 -10.52 1.81 22.97
C GLU A 319 -10.65 0.30 22.70
N ALA A 320 -10.01 -0.21 21.66
CA ALA A 320 -9.98 -1.63 21.31
C ALA A 320 -9.14 -2.45 22.28
N GLU A 321 -7.97 -1.92 22.70
CA GLU A 321 -7.00 -2.64 23.52
C GLU A 321 -7.55 -3.17 24.84
N PRO A 322 -8.33 -2.41 25.64
CA PRO A 322 -8.95 -2.91 26.86
C PRO A 322 -9.86 -4.12 26.63
N TYR A 323 -10.65 -4.14 25.56
CA TYR A 323 -11.51 -5.28 25.22
C TYR A 323 -10.69 -6.53 24.88
N LEU A 324 -9.65 -6.37 24.06
CA LEU A 324 -8.76 -7.48 23.69
C LEU A 324 -8.00 -8.02 24.91
N LEU A 325 -7.53 -7.16 25.80
CA LEU A 325 -6.90 -7.57 27.04
C LEU A 325 -7.88 -8.32 27.97
N ALA A 326 -9.14 -7.87 28.06
CA ALA A 326 -10.17 -8.56 28.81
C ALA A 326 -10.45 -9.95 28.22
N ALA A 327 -10.50 -10.08 26.90
CA ALA A 327 -10.63 -11.36 26.20
C ALA A 327 -9.47 -12.31 26.56
N LEU A 328 -8.23 -11.84 26.44
CA LEU A 328 -7.02 -12.62 26.70
C LEU A 328 -6.84 -12.95 28.18
N LYS A 329 -7.33 -12.11 29.08
CA LYS A 329 -7.37 -12.41 30.52
C LYS A 329 -8.27 -13.61 30.83
N LEU A 330 -9.40 -13.71 30.11
CA LEU A 330 -10.34 -14.84 30.27
C LEU A 330 -9.85 -16.10 29.55
N LYS A 331 -9.33 -15.95 28.33
CA LYS A 331 -8.83 -17.04 27.48
C LYS A 331 -7.52 -16.63 26.79
N PRO A 332 -6.34 -16.88 27.40
CA PRO A 332 -5.05 -16.45 26.85
C PRO A 332 -4.73 -16.97 25.44
N GLU A 333 -5.24 -18.15 25.10
CA GLU A 333 -4.99 -18.81 23.81
C GLU A 333 -6.13 -18.60 22.78
N LEU A 334 -7.06 -17.67 23.06
CA LEU A 334 -8.15 -17.37 22.12
C LEU A 334 -7.60 -16.79 20.82
N ALA A 335 -7.70 -17.56 19.73
CA ALA A 335 -7.09 -17.24 18.44
C ALA A 335 -7.52 -15.86 17.92
N ILE A 336 -8.83 -15.57 17.89
CA ILE A 336 -9.35 -14.29 17.42
C ILE A 336 -8.83 -13.10 18.25
N ALA A 337 -8.75 -13.23 19.58
CA ALA A 337 -8.23 -12.16 20.44
C ALA A 337 -6.73 -11.94 20.21
N ASN A 338 -5.96 -13.01 20.08
CA ASN A 338 -4.55 -12.95 19.76
C ASN A 338 -4.31 -12.35 18.36
N SER A 339 -5.09 -12.74 17.36
CA SER A 339 -5.00 -12.20 15.99
C SER A 339 -5.29 -10.70 15.94
N ALA A 340 -6.36 -10.25 16.60
CA ALA A 340 -6.71 -8.84 16.68
C ALA A 340 -5.69 -8.02 17.50
N MET A 341 -5.21 -8.55 18.63
CA MET A 341 -4.16 -7.91 19.42
C MET A 341 -2.85 -7.80 18.63
N GLY A 342 -2.47 -8.85 17.90
CA GLY A 342 -1.31 -8.83 17.03
C GLY A 342 -1.39 -7.71 15.99
N LYS A 343 -2.54 -7.54 15.34
CA LYS A 343 -2.79 -6.45 14.39
C LYS A 343 -2.74 -5.07 15.05
N LEU A 344 -3.31 -4.94 16.26
CA LEU A 344 -3.23 -3.71 17.03
C LEU A 344 -1.79 -3.36 17.40
N LYS A 345 -1.01 -4.32 17.91
CA LYS A 345 0.41 -4.11 18.25
C LYS A 345 1.25 -3.77 17.02
N LEU A 346 0.94 -4.39 15.87
CA LEU A 346 1.55 -4.04 14.59
C LEU A 346 1.28 -2.58 14.21
N SER A 347 0.06 -2.09 14.38
CA SER A 347 -0.26 -0.67 14.12
C SER A 347 0.48 0.29 15.06
N GLN A 348 0.80 -0.16 16.28
CA GLN A 348 1.63 0.55 17.26
C GLN A 348 3.13 0.40 16.99
N ARG A 349 3.56 -0.35 15.95
CA ARG A 349 4.97 -0.72 15.64
C ARG A 349 5.67 -1.50 16.75
N LYS A 350 4.94 -2.18 17.57
CA LYS A 350 5.45 -3.09 18.59
C LYS A 350 5.61 -4.50 18.00
N PHE A 351 6.61 -4.65 17.10
CA PHE A 351 6.75 -5.83 16.25
C PHE A 351 6.93 -7.13 17.04
N ASP A 352 7.73 -7.14 18.12
CA ASP A 352 7.94 -8.35 18.93
C ASP A 352 6.68 -8.78 19.67
N GLU A 353 5.93 -7.81 20.25
CA GLU A 353 4.65 -8.11 20.88
C GLU A 353 3.65 -8.65 19.83
N ALA A 354 3.58 -7.99 18.65
CA ALA A 354 2.70 -8.41 17.57
C ALA A 354 3.01 -9.84 17.11
N ARG A 355 4.30 -10.19 16.98
CA ARG A 355 4.75 -11.54 16.61
C ARG A 355 4.27 -12.58 17.60
N GLY A 356 4.49 -12.35 18.90
CA GLY A 356 4.07 -13.28 19.94
C GLY A 356 2.55 -13.53 19.95
N TYR A 357 1.75 -12.49 19.72
CA TYR A 357 0.30 -12.65 19.61
C TYR A 357 -0.12 -13.39 18.34
N LEU A 358 0.47 -13.10 17.18
CA LEU A 358 0.11 -13.76 15.93
C LEU A 358 0.54 -15.24 15.89
N GLU A 359 1.66 -15.59 16.50
CA GLU A 359 2.07 -16.98 16.67
C GLU A 359 1.09 -17.76 17.55
N LYS A 360 0.58 -17.15 18.62
CA LYS A 360 -0.49 -17.75 19.44
C LYS A 360 -1.80 -17.87 18.68
N ALA A 361 -2.14 -16.89 17.84
CA ALA A 361 -3.32 -16.95 16.99
C ALA A 361 -3.26 -18.16 16.04
N ILE A 362 -2.13 -18.37 15.37
CA ILE A 362 -1.90 -19.51 14.47
C ILE A 362 -1.95 -20.84 15.22
N ALA A 363 -1.35 -20.90 16.43
CA ALA A 363 -1.38 -22.10 17.24
C ALA A 363 -2.80 -22.42 17.75
N GLY A 364 -3.59 -21.40 18.09
CA GLY A 364 -4.96 -21.53 18.60
C GLY A 364 -5.99 -21.91 17.52
N ASP A 365 -5.81 -21.44 16.28
CA ASP A 365 -6.62 -21.86 15.10
C ASP A 365 -5.76 -22.00 13.85
N PRO A 366 -5.22 -23.19 13.58
CA PRO A 366 -4.43 -23.46 12.38
C PRO A 366 -5.21 -23.40 11.06
N LYS A 367 -6.52 -23.19 11.11
CA LYS A 367 -7.40 -23.04 9.93
C LYS A 367 -7.79 -21.57 9.67
N ASP A 368 -7.32 -20.65 10.49
CA ASP A 368 -7.53 -19.22 10.26
C ASP A 368 -6.50 -18.69 9.27
N HIS A 369 -6.91 -18.52 8.00
CA HIS A 369 -6.08 -17.94 6.95
C HIS A 369 -5.63 -16.50 7.28
N LEU A 370 -6.45 -15.74 8.02
CA LEU A 370 -6.14 -14.36 8.38
C LEU A 370 -4.99 -14.29 9.39
N ALA A 371 -4.88 -15.22 10.32
CA ALA A 371 -3.75 -15.28 11.23
C ALA A 371 -2.42 -15.46 10.49
N TYR A 372 -2.37 -16.36 9.49
CA TYR A 372 -1.19 -16.55 8.64
C TYR A 372 -0.89 -15.32 7.77
N TYR A 373 -1.91 -14.72 7.17
CA TYR A 373 -1.75 -13.50 6.38
C TYR A 373 -1.22 -12.35 7.23
N ARG A 374 -1.82 -12.12 8.42
CA ARG A 374 -1.42 -11.07 9.36
C ARG A 374 0.02 -11.27 9.86
N TYR A 375 0.43 -12.53 10.08
CA TYR A 375 1.81 -12.88 10.43
C TYR A 375 2.79 -12.53 9.29
N ALA A 376 2.47 -12.89 8.06
CA ALA A 376 3.29 -12.52 6.90
C ALA A 376 3.32 -11.00 6.68
N ASN A 377 2.20 -10.30 6.91
CA ASN A 377 2.12 -8.84 6.84
C ASN A 377 3.00 -8.18 7.91
N LEU A 378 3.02 -8.70 9.13
CA LEU A 378 3.95 -8.26 10.17
C LEU A 378 5.39 -8.39 9.69
N LEU A 379 5.79 -9.58 9.23
CA LEU A 379 7.15 -9.85 8.77
C LEU A 379 7.57 -8.92 7.62
N SER A 380 6.64 -8.55 6.72
CA SER A 380 6.90 -7.60 5.64
C SER A 380 7.21 -6.18 6.11
N ARG A 381 6.90 -5.88 7.37
CA ARG A 381 7.08 -4.55 7.95
C ARG A 381 8.30 -4.45 8.87
N GLU A 382 8.85 -5.57 9.31
CA GLU A 382 10.00 -5.60 10.21
C GLU A 382 11.28 -5.06 9.56
N ASP A 383 11.50 -5.36 8.30
CA ASP A 383 12.65 -4.89 7.53
C ASP A 383 12.41 -3.52 6.86
N ARG A 384 11.34 -2.80 7.24
CA ARG A 384 11.12 -1.43 6.77
C ARG A 384 12.01 -0.46 7.51
N ASP A 385 12.63 0.44 6.74
CA ASP A 385 13.30 1.59 7.32
C ASP A 385 12.29 2.55 8.00
N ASP A 386 12.78 3.58 8.67
CA ASP A 386 11.94 4.57 9.36
C ASP A 386 10.97 5.31 8.42
N TYR A 387 11.20 5.26 7.13
CA TYR A 387 10.36 5.84 6.08
C TYR A 387 9.38 4.84 5.45
N GLY A 388 9.42 3.59 5.90
CA GLY A 388 8.50 2.52 5.47
C GLY A 388 8.92 1.82 4.19
N PHE A 389 10.13 2.06 3.66
CA PHE A 389 10.65 1.36 2.50
C PHE A 389 11.29 0.02 2.88
N VAL A 390 11.10 -0.98 2.04
CA VAL A 390 11.76 -2.29 2.14
C VAL A 390 12.68 -2.44 0.94
N ASN A 391 13.97 -2.34 1.16
CA ASN A 391 14.96 -2.52 0.11
C ASN A 391 15.22 -4.00 -0.18
N ARG A 392 15.17 -4.83 0.84
CA ARG A 392 15.35 -6.27 0.78
C ARG A 392 14.69 -6.94 1.98
N ILE A 393 14.08 -8.10 1.76
CA ILE A 393 13.59 -8.97 2.83
C ILE A 393 14.67 -10.04 3.06
N LYS A 394 15.10 -10.21 4.32
CA LYS A 394 16.08 -11.22 4.68
C LYS A 394 15.62 -12.62 4.26
N PRO A 395 16.52 -13.52 3.82
CA PRO A 395 16.14 -14.85 3.32
C PRO A 395 15.26 -15.64 4.30
N GLU A 396 15.60 -15.64 5.58
CA GLU A 396 14.84 -16.33 6.62
C GLU A 396 13.43 -15.74 6.79
N THR A 397 13.31 -14.40 6.77
CA THR A 397 12.03 -13.69 6.85
C THR A 397 11.19 -13.98 5.61
N ALA A 398 11.81 -13.94 4.43
CA ALA A 398 11.14 -14.24 3.16
C ALA A 398 10.60 -15.68 3.13
N GLU A 399 11.35 -16.65 3.64
CA GLU A 399 10.90 -18.04 3.75
C GLU A 399 9.71 -18.19 4.70
N LYS A 400 9.77 -17.58 5.90
CA LYS A 400 8.65 -17.56 6.84
C LYS A 400 7.40 -16.95 6.22
N MET A 401 7.55 -15.82 5.51
CA MET A 401 6.45 -15.17 4.79
C MET A 401 5.85 -16.09 3.73
N ARG A 402 6.68 -16.69 2.87
CA ARG A 402 6.21 -17.60 1.83
C ARG A 402 5.46 -18.80 2.41
N ASN A 403 5.97 -19.37 3.48
CA ASN A 403 5.34 -20.51 4.14
C ASN A 403 3.98 -20.13 4.74
N ALA A 404 3.90 -19.00 5.43
CA ALA A 404 2.65 -18.50 5.99
C ALA A 404 1.63 -18.18 4.87
N LEU A 405 2.04 -17.48 3.81
CA LEU A 405 1.14 -17.10 2.71
C LEU A 405 0.66 -18.30 1.89
N LYS A 406 1.52 -19.30 1.66
CA LYS A 406 1.10 -20.57 1.04
C LYS A 406 0.07 -21.30 1.90
N LYS A 407 0.20 -21.27 3.22
CA LYS A 407 -0.80 -21.81 4.14
C LYS A 407 -2.11 -21.02 4.07
N ALA A 408 -2.04 -19.68 4.10
CA ALA A 408 -3.22 -18.84 3.96
C ALA A 408 -3.97 -19.12 2.64
N ILE A 409 -3.26 -19.19 1.52
CA ILE A 409 -3.82 -19.51 0.19
C ILE A 409 -4.42 -20.91 0.15
N ALA A 410 -3.80 -21.90 0.78
CA ALA A 410 -4.32 -23.26 0.81
C ALA A 410 -5.64 -23.37 1.62
N ILE A 411 -5.79 -22.54 2.66
CA ILE A 411 -7.01 -22.48 3.49
C ILE A 411 -8.11 -21.69 2.78
N GLU A 412 -7.78 -20.50 2.27
CA GLU A 412 -8.72 -19.62 1.57
C GLU A 412 -8.12 -19.16 0.22
N PRO A 413 -8.33 -19.96 -0.85
CA PRO A 413 -7.76 -19.65 -2.17
C PRO A 413 -8.30 -18.37 -2.82
N THR A 414 -9.38 -17.80 -2.32
CA THR A 414 -10.02 -16.61 -2.90
C THR A 414 -9.54 -15.29 -2.25
N PHE A 415 -8.76 -15.37 -1.18
CA PHE A 415 -8.25 -14.19 -0.48
C PHE A 415 -7.09 -13.53 -1.25
N ALA A 416 -7.42 -12.49 -2.03
CA ALA A 416 -6.52 -11.86 -3.01
C ALA A 416 -5.24 -11.27 -2.40
N ASP A 417 -5.33 -10.71 -1.20
CA ASP A 417 -4.19 -10.02 -0.58
C ASP A 417 -3.06 -10.99 -0.18
N SER A 418 -3.35 -12.29 0.00
CA SER A 418 -2.29 -13.29 0.20
C SER A 418 -1.42 -13.49 -1.04
N TYR A 419 -2.02 -13.42 -2.23
CA TYR A 419 -1.26 -13.51 -3.50
C TYR A 419 -0.43 -12.25 -3.74
N GLU A 420 -1.00 -11.07 -3.45
CA GLU A 420 -0.27 -9.80 -3.58
C GLU A 420 0.95 -9.77 -2.66
N LEU A 421 0.76 -10.13 -1.39
CA LEU A 421 1.86 -10.11 -0.42
C LEU A 421 2.94 -11.17 -0.77
N LEU A 422 2.52 -12.32 -1.34
CA LEU A 422 3.47 -13.33 -1.83
C LEU A 422 4.26 -12.83 -3.05
N ALA A 423 3.59 -12.14 -3.99
CA ALA A 423 4.23 -11.49 -5.13
C ALA A 423 5.16 -10.35 -4.67
N PHE A 424 4.79 -9.62 -3.62
CA PHE A 424 5.63 -8.57 -3.03
C PHE A 424 6.97 -9.12 -2.53
N VAL A 425 7.01 -10.29 -1.89
CA VAL A 425 8.27 -10.93 -1.47
C VAL A 425 9.19 -11.16 -2.66
N SER A 426 8.66 -11.71 -3.74
CA SER A 426 9.42 -11.94 -4.98
C SER A 426 9.87 -10.65 -5.64
N PHE A 427 9.00 -9.63 -5.66
CA PHE A 427 9.31 -8.32 -6.19
C PHE A 427 10.46 -7.64 -5.42
N VAL A 428 10.39 -7.59 -4.09
CA VAL A 428 11.42 -6.93 -3.26
C VAL A 428 12.77 -7.61 -3.42
N ASN A 429 12.79 -8.94 -3.40
CA ASN A 429 14.02 -9.70 -3.53
C ASN A 429 14.49 -9.88 -4.98
N ASN A 430 13.74 -9.36 -5.96
CA ASN A 430 14.01 -9.52 -7.39
C ASN A 430 14.11 -10.99 -7.84
N GLU A 431 13.17 -11.82 -7.37
CA GLU A 431 13.14 -13.27 -7.61
C GLU A 431 11.85 -13.68 -8.32
N THR A 432 11.92 -14.70 -9.18
CA THR A 432 10.73 -15.31 -9.80
C THR A 432 9.65 -14.30 -10.22
N LEU A 433 10.07 -13.24 -10.93
CA LEU A 433 9.20 -12.11 -11.27
C LEU A 433 8.00 -12.50 -12.15
N ASP A 434 8.14 -13.53 -13.02
CA ASP A 434 7.04 -14.04 -13.82
C ASP A 434 5.98 -14.75 -12.96
N ASP A 435 6.42 -15.51 -11.95
CA ASP A 435 5.50 -16.11 -10.97
C ASP A 435 4.78 -15.03 -10.17
N ALA A 436 5.48 -13.95 -9.81
CA ALA A 436 4.88 -12.81 -9.12
C ALA A 436 3.79 -12.13 -9.97
N ILE A 437 3.97 -11.98 -11.28
CA ILE A 437 2.94 -11.50 -12.19
C ILE A 437 1.74 -12.45 -12.19
N THR A 438 1.97 -13.77 -12.25
CA THR A 438 0.91 -14.78 -12.23
C THR A 438 0.10 -14.74 -10.93
N LEU A 439 0.76 -14.54 -9.79
CA LEU A 439 0.10 -14.35 -8.49
C LEU A 439 -0.77 -13.08 -8.49
N LEU A 440 -0.27 -11.96 -9.01
CA LEU A 440 -1.02 -10.71 -9.12
C LEU A 440 -2.20 -10.81 -10.09
N GLN A 441 -2.04 -11.53 -11.21
CA GLN A 441 -3.14 -11.82 -12.10
C GLN A 441 -4.22 -12.68 -11.43
N THR A 442 -3.82 -13.60 -10.56
CA THR A 442 -4.75 -14.38 -9.73
C THR A 442 -5.44 -13.49 -8.72
N ALA A 443 -4.73 -12.56 -8.06
CA ALA A 443 -5.33 -11.57 -7.18
C ALA A 443 -6.36 -10.71 -7.93
N LEU A 444 -6.07 -10.27 -9.16
CA LEU A 444 -7.00 -9.51 -10.00
C LEU A 444 -8.26 -10.29 -10.43
N LYS A 445 -8.22 -11.62 -10.49
CA LYS A 445 -9.45 -12.42 -10.70
C LYS A 445 -10.39 -12.27 -9.50
N TYR A 446 -9.83 -12.08 -8.34
CA TYR A 446 -10.57 -12.01 -7.10
C TYR A 446 -10.90 -10.57 -6.67
N LYS A 447 -10.05 -9.60 -6.91
CA LYS A 447 -10.30 -8.15 -6.71
C LYS A 447 -9.97 -7.39 -8.01
N PRO A 448 -10.86 -7.42 -9.01
CA PRO A 448 -10.56 -6.88 -10.34
C PRO A 448 -10.43 -5.35 -10.37
N ALA A 449 -11.00 -4.66 -9.40
CA ALA A 449 -10.98 -3.19 -9.31
C ALA A 449 -9.80 -2.63 -8.50
N ASP A 450 -8.96 -3.47 -7.89
CA ASP A 450 -7.86 -2.99 -7.04
C ASP A 450 -6.65 -2.53 -7.89
N PRO A 451 -6.40 -1.21 -8.02
CA PRO A 451 -5.34 -0.70 -8.89
C PRO A 451 -3.93 -1.03 -8.36
N ARG A 452 -3.80 -1.38 -7.07
CA ARG A 452 -2.51 -1.70 -6.44
C ARG A 452 -1.85 -2.90 -7.10
N TYR A 453 -2.64 -3.92 -7.50
CA TYR A 453 -2.12 -5.12 -8.15
C TYR A 453 -1.61 -4.83 -9.57
N SER A 454 -2.37 -4.05 -10.34
CA SER A 454 -1.95 -3.63 -11.68
C SER A 454 -0.71 -2.74 -11.64
N LEU A 455 -0.63 -1.85 -10.65
CA LEU A 455 0.55 -1.00 -10.43
C LEU A 455 1.78 -1.84 -10.10
N ARG A 456 1.63 -2.87 -9.25
CA ARG A 456 2.72 -3.81 -8.95
C ARG A 456 3.16 -4.60 -10.17
N ILE A 457 2.24 -5.00 -11.04
CA ILE A 457 2.59 -5.64 -12.32
C ILE A 457 3.43 -4.70 -13.18
N ALA A 458 3.06 -3.42 -13.29
CA ALA A 458 3.84 -2.44 -14.05
C ALA A 458 5.25 -2.22 -13.45
N GLU A 459 5.37 -2.20 -12.11
CA GLU A 459 6.65 -2.13 -11.42
C GLU A 459 7.52 -3.37 -11.70
N ILE A 460 6.92 -4.57 -11.73
CA ILE A 460 7.64 -5.82 -12.06
C ILE A 460 8.07 -5.83 -13.53
N LEU A 461 7.19 -5.46 -14.46
CA LEU A 461 7.53 -5.35 -15.89
C LEU A 461 8.68 -4.37 -16.12
N THR A 462 8.73 -3.27 -15.36
CA THR A 462 9.85 -2.31 -15.40
C THR A 462 11.17 -2.99 -15.00
N ARG A 463 11.16 -3.79 -13.93
CA ARG A 463 12.35 -4.56 -13.50
C ARG A 463 12.78 -5.61 -14.50
N GLN A 464 11.85 -6.14 -15.29
CA GLN A 464 12.13 -7.07 -16.38
C GLN A 464 12.57 -6.38 -17.67
N ASN A 465 12.76 -5.05 -17.66
CA ASN A 465 13.06 -4.23 -18.85
C ASN A 465 11.97 -4.28 -19.94
N LYS A 466 10.75 -4.71 -19.61
CA LYS A 466 9.58 -4.69 -20.50
C LYS A 466 8.93 -3.30 -20.47
N PHE A 467 9.73 -2.27 -20.84
CA PHE A 467 9.40 -0.86 -20.62
C PHE A 467 8.12 -0.42 -21.34
N ASP A 468 7.85 -0.93 -22.55
CA ASP A 468 6.66 -0.52 -23.31
C ASP A 468 5.37 -1.03 -22.69
N GLU A 469 5.35 -2.30 -22.26
CA GLU A 469 4.22 -2.91 -21.58
C GLU A 469 3.98 -2.24 -20.21
N ALA A 470 5.06 -2.00 -19.48
CA ALA A 470 5.01 -1.31 -18.19
C ALA A 470 4.45 0.12 -18.32
N ALA A 471 4.93 0.88 -19.33
CA ALA A 471 4.47 2.25 -19.58
C ALA A 471 2.99 2.30 -19.97
N GLN A 472 2.54 1.43 -20.87
CA GLN A 472 1.14 1.35 -21.28
C GLN A 472 0.23 1.04 -20.10
N LEU A 473 0.63 0.10 -19.24
CA LEU A 473 -0.13 -0.26 -18.06
C LEU A 473 -0.17 0.89 -17.05
N ALA A 474 0.97 1.51 -16.75
CA ALA A 474 1.06 2.64 -15.82
C ALA A 474 0.26 3.86 -16.31
N GLN A 475 0.32 4.19 -17.63
CA GLN A 475 -0.49 5.25 -18.23
C GLN A 475 -1.99 4.96 -18.12
N LYS A 476 -2.40 3.72 -18.37
CA LYS A 476 -3.80 3.30 -18.23
C LYS A 476 -4.29 3.47 -16.78
N ILE A 477 -3.48 3.06 -15.80
CA ILE A 477 -3.79 3.26 -14.38
C ILE A 477 -3.88 4.75 -14.06
N SER A 478 -2.91 5.57 -14.48
CA SER A 478 -2.92 7.02 -14.24
C SER A 478 -4.14 7.72 -14.84
N ALA A 479 -4.58 7.31 -16.04
CA ALA A 479 -5.75 7.87 -16.69
C ALA A 479 -7.06 7.50 -15.99
N ALA A 480 -7.15 6.28 -15.44
CA ALA A 480 -8.34 5.76 -14.78
C ALA A 480 -8.40 6.10 -13.28
N ALA A 481 -7.23 6.38 -12.64
CA ALA A 481 -7.16 6.60 -11.20
C ALA A 481 -7.82 7.91 -10.77
N THR A 482 -8.78 7.80 -9.86
CA THR A 482 -9.43 8.94 -9.18
C THR A 482 -8.75 9.26 -7.85
N GLU A 483 -8.12 8.27 -7.22
CA GLU A 483 -7.37 8.47 -5.98
C GLU A 483 -6.04 9.19 -6.27
N PRO A 484 -5.79 10.36 -5.62
CA PRO A 484 -4.59 11.15 -5.89
C PRO A 484 -3.29 10.39 -5.68
N ASP A 485 -3.23 9.51 -4.68
CA ASP A 485 -2.04 8.73 -4.36
C ASP A 485 -1.73 7.67 -5.43
N ILE A 486 -2.74 6.96 -5.90
CA ILE A 486 -2.59 5.98 -6.99
C ILE A 486 -2.18 6.68 -8.29
N LYS A 487 -2.85 7.79 -8.61
CA LYS A 487 -2.52 8.60 -9.79
C LYS A 487 -1.10 9.15 -9.74
N SER A 488 -0.68 9.66 -8.58
CA SER A 488 0.67 10.16 -8.35
C SER A 488 1.71 9.05 -8.54
N ARG A 489 1.49 7.88 -7.93
CA ARG A 489 2.39 6.72 -8.08
C ARG A 489 2.48 6.25 -9.53
N ALA A 490 1.36 6.15 -10.23
CA ALA A 490 1.33 5.75 -11.63
C ALA A 490 2.09 6.75 -12.52
N ASN A 491 1.90 8.07 -12.31
CA ASN A 491 2.63 9.11 -13.04
C ASN A 491 4.14 9.06 -12.76
N SER A 492 4.53 8.88 -11.50
CA SER A 492 5.94 8.74 -11.12
C SER A 492 6.56 7.52 -11.79
N LEU A 493 5.82 6.40 -11.84
CA LEU A 493 6.28 5.19 -12.51
C LEU A 493 6.43 5.40 -14.03
N VAL A 494 5.51 6.11 -14.70
CA VAL A 494 5.62 6.45 -16.14
C VAL A 494 6.91 7.24 -16.40
N THR A 495 7.20 8.23 -15.55
CA THR A 495 8.45 9.02 -15.68
C THR A 495 9.68 8.16 -15.47
N GLN A 496 9.69 7.35 -14.43
CA GLN A 496 10.79 6.43 -14.12
C GLN A 496 11.05 5.43 -15.27
N ILE A 497 9.98 4.86 -15.83
CA ILE A 497 10.08 3.94 -16.97
C ILE A 497 10.73 4.62 -18.18
N ALA A 498 10.33 5.85 -18.48
CA ALA A 498 10.90 6.60 -19.60
C ALA A 498 12.39 6.87 -19.42
N GLU A 499 12.82 7.23 -18.20
CA GLU A 499 14.23 7.42 -17.85
C GLU A 499 15.04 6.14 -17.97
N LEU A 500 14.53 5.03 -17.42
CA LEU A 500 15.18 3.72 -17.47
C LEU A 500 15.27 3.18 -18.91
N LYS A 501 14.20 3.36 -19.71
CA LYS A 501 14.22 3.00 -21.14
C LYS A 501 15.28 3.79 -21.90
N ALA A 502 15.33 5.11 -21.69
CA ALA A 502 16.33 5.97 -22.34
C ALA A 502 17.76 5.60 -21.93
N PHE A 503 17.97 5.23 -20.67
CA PHE A 503 19.26 4.73 -20.18
C PHE A 503 19.62 3.39 -20.84
N ALA A 504 18.70 2.42 -20.88
CA ALA A 504 18.93 1.12 -21.51
C ALA A 504 19.25 1.26 -23.02
N MET A 505 18.52 2.14 -23.73
CA MET A 505 18.78 2.41 -25.14
C MET A 505 20.18 3.03 -25.38
N ARG A 506 20.62 3.92 -24.50
CA ARG A 506 21.99 4.50 -24.56
C ARG A 506 23.04 3.43 -24.37
N GLN A 507 22.89 2.56 -23.37
CA GLN A 507 23.80 1.46 -23.12
C GLN A 507 23.89 0.49 -24.30
N GLU A 508 22.76 0.15 -24.92
CA GLU A 508 22.73 -0.71 -26.10
C GLU A 508 23.38 -0.05 -27.33
N ALA A 509 23.13 1.26 -27.52
CA ALA A 509 23.78 2.03 -28.58
C ALA A 509 25.31 2.12 -28.38
N GLU A 510 25.77 2.34 -27.14
CA GLU A 510 27.18 2.38 -26.81
C GLU A 510 27.86 1.00 -27.04
N LYS A 511 27.17 -0.09 -26.61
CA LYS A 511 27.62 -1.45 -26.85
C LYS A 511 27.74 -1.75 -28.33
N LYS A 512 26.73 -1.43 -29.13
CA LYS A 512 26.71 -1.62 -30.57
C LYS A 512 27.81 -0.82 -31.26
N ALA A 513 28.01 0.46 -30.91
CA ALA A 513 29.08 1.29 -31.42
C ALA A 513 30.46 0.72 -31.07
N LEU A 514 30.60 0.11 -29.89
CA LEU A 514 31.84 -0.57 -29.50
C LEU A 514 32.09 -1.83 -30.34
N GLU A 515 31.05 -2.65 -30.54
CA GLU A 515 31.11 -3.87 -31.36
C GLU A 515 31.45 -3.54 -32.82
N GLU A 516 30.81 -2.50 -33.40
CA GLU A 516 31.11 -2.02 -34.76
C GLU A 516 32.57 -1.52 -34.88
N ARG A 517 33.08 -0.82 -33.84
CA ARG A 517 34.46 -0.34 -33.81
C ARG A 517 35.46 -1.49 -33.73
N ILE A 518 35.18 -2.50 -32.90
CA ILE A 518 36.01 -3.73 -32.81
C ILE A 518 36.02 -4.46 -34.16
N ALA A 519 34.88 -4.58 -34.82
CA ALA A 519 34.76 -5.23 -36.14
C ALA A 519 35.51 -4.46 -37.23
N ALA A 520 35.55 -3.14 -37.19
CA ALA A 520 36.19 -2.29 -38.20
C ALA A 520 37.72 -2.21 -38.02
N THR A 521 38.25 -2.24 -36.82
CA THR A 521 39.67 -1.99 -36.55
C THR A 521 40.47 -3.25 -36.26
N GLY A 522 39.84 -4.39 -35.95
CA GLY A 522 40.49 -5.62 -35.50
C GLY A 522 41.21 -5.44 -34.14
N GLU A 523 41.22 -4.22 -33.61
CA GLU A 523 41.82 -3.90 -32.33
C GLU A 523 40.74 -4.00 -31.23
N THR A 524 40.95 -4.92 -30.31
CA THR A 524 40.27 -4.90 -29.04
C THR A 524 40.58 -3.56 -28.39
N PRO A 525 39.60 -2.68 -28.17
CA PRO A 525 39.88 -1.38 -27.58
C PRO A 525 40.48 -1.59 -26.20
N ILE A 526 41.73 -1.18 -26.02
CA ILE A 526 42.34 -1.01 -24.70
C ILE A 526 41.81 0.27 -24.05
N SER A 527 40.53 0.49 -24.13
CA SER A 527 39.87 1.39 -23.24
C SER A 527 39.04 0.51 -22.32
N VAL A 528 39.66 0.03 -21.28
CA VAL A 528 38.95 -0.10 -20.03
C VAL A 528 38.38 1.29 -19.76
N LYS A 529 37.23 1.64 -20.35
CA LYS A 529 36.35 2.52 -19.67
C LYS A 529 36.12 1.79 -18.35
N ARG A 530 36.79 2.27 -17.31
CA ARG A 530 36.60 1.89 -15.96
C ARG A 530 35.09 1.71 -15.80
N ILE A 531 34.61 0.48 -15.84
CA ILE A 531 33.36 0.18 -15.14
C ILE A 531 33.87 0.33 -13.72
N GLU A 532 33.71 1.54 -13.19
CA GLU A 532 34.05 1.82 -11.82
C GLU A 532 33.31 0.78 -11.03
N SER A 533 34.08 -0.05 -10.37
CA SER A 533 33.55 -1.05 -9.46
C SER A 533 32.79 -0.28 -8.44
N MET A 534 31.45 -0.33 -8.55
CA MET A 534 30.59 0.10 -7.46
C MET A 534 30.87 -0.86 -6.31
N ARG A 535 31.80 -0.50 -5.42
CA ARG A 535 31.84 -1.15 -4.13
C ARG A 535 30.43 -1.01 -3.53
N PRO A 536 29.93 -2.01 -2.82
CA PRO A 536 28.69 -1.83 -2.09
C PRO A 536 28.82 -0.56 -1.25
N PRO A 537 27.85 0.35 -1.34
CA PRO A 537 27.90 1.56 -0.53
C PRO A 537 28.02 1.16 0.94
N THR A 538 28.84 1.89 1.69
CA THR A 538 28.89 1.71 3.15
C THR A 538 27.52 2.03 3.75
N GLU A 539 27.25 1.56 4.95
CA GLU A 539 26.00 1.90 5.66
C GLU A 539 25.80 3.42 5.76
N GLU A 540 26.88 4.18 5.94
CA GLU A 540 26.86 5.64 5.99
C GLU A 540 26.51 6.26 4.63
N GLU A 541 27.01 5.72 3.54
CA GLU A 541 26.71 6.17 2.18
C GLU A 541 25.27 5.82 1.78
N LEU A 542 24.82 4.63 2.14
CA LEU A 542 23.41 4.25 1.97
C LEU A 542 22.48 5.14 2.78
N ALA A 543 22.86 5.48 4.01
CA ALA A 543 22.10 6.40 4.84
C ALA A 543 22.03 7.80 4.19
N LYS A 544 23.14 8.33 3.68
CA LYS A 544 23.18 9.62 2.96
C LYS A 544 22.36 9.58 1.67
N GLN A 545 22.38 8.50 0.93
CA GLN A 545 21.58 8.32 -0.28
C GLN A 545 20.09 8.24 0.04
N ASN A 546 19.71 7.46 1.05
CA ASN A 546 18.34 7.34 1.51
C ASN A 546 17.81 8.70 2.02
N ASP A 547 18.63 9.45 2.76
CA ASP A 547 18.30 10.81 3.20
C ASP A 547 18.09 11.77 2.02
N TYR A 548 18.95 11.73 1.02
CA TYR A 548 18.78 12.54 -0.18
C TYR A 548 17.47 12.23 -0.90
N ILE A 549 17.18 10.94 -1.14
CA ILE A 549 15.95 10.48 -1.80
C ILE A 549 14.73 10.92 -0.99
N ARG A 550 14.78 10.77 0.31
CA ARG A 550 13.71 11.18 1.24
C ARG A 550 13.45 12.69 1.18
N ILE A 551 14.50 13.49 1.34
CA ILE A 551 14.38 14.96 1.33
C ILE A 551 13.86 15.43 -0.03
N ARG A 552 14.30 14.82 -1.13
CA ARG A 552 13.81 15.10 -2.47
C ARG A 552 12.32 14.78 -2.61
N ALA A 553 11.90 13.60 -2.20
CA ALA A 553 10.50 13.17 -2.25
C ALA A 553 9.58 14.13 -1.46
N ILE A 554 10.05 14.62 -0.30
CA ILE A 554 9.30 15.62 0.47
C ILE A 554 9.21 16.94 -0.32
N ASN A 555 10.32 17.44 -0.90
CA ASN A 555 10.32 18.67 -1.69
C ASN A 555 9.37 18.59 -2.89
N GLU A 556 9.32 17.46 -3.59
CA GLU A 556 8.39 17.19 -4.70
C GLU A 556 6.92 17.15 -4.23
N ALA A 557 6.68 16.63 -3.04
CA ALA A 557 5.35 16.45 -2.48
C ALA A 557 4.79 17.70 -1.77
N LEU A 558 5.61 18.72 -1.52
CA LEU A 558 5.17 19.95 -0.89
C LEU A 558 4.13 20.67 -1.76
N ARG A 559 3.11 21.20 -1.09
CA ARG A 559 2.13 22.06 -1.73
C ARG A 559 2.80 23.28 -2.36
N LYS A 560 2.48 23.60 -3.60
CA LYS A 560 2.98 24.84 -4.26
C LYS A 560 2.35 26.06 -3.62
N ILE A 561 3.17 27.06 -3.34
CA ILE A 561 2.74 28.37 -2.79
C ILE A 561 2.01 29.12 -3.91
N LYS A 562 0.86 29.71 -3.59
CA LYS A 562 0.11 30.55 -4.52
C LYS A 562 0.41 32.03 -4.28
N ASP A 563 0.04 32.86 -5.24
CA ASP A 563 0.21 34.33 -5.10
C ASP A 563 -0.48 34.88 -3.85
N GLY A 564 0.24 35.70 -3.10
CA GLY A 564 -0.22 36.26 -1.83
C GLY A 564 -0.08 35.35 -0.61
N GLU A 565 0.41 34.12 -0.76
CA GLU A 565 0.69 33.22 0.35
C GLU A 565 2.15 33.36 0.81
N GLN A 566 2.35 33.23 2.12
CA GLN A 566 3.66 33.17 2.77
C GLN A 566 3.83 31.84 3.48
N ARG A 567 5.02 31.27 3.37
CA ARG A 567 5.37 30.02 4.04
C ARG A 567 6.51 30.24 5.02
N VAL A 568 6.34 29.76 6.24
CA VAL A 568 7.35 29.81 7.30
C VAL A 568 7.60 28.42 7.87
N ARG A 569 8.82 28.20 8.31
CA ARG A 569 9.18 27.00 9.07
C ARG A 569 9.05 27.29 10.57
N GLY A 570 8.33 26.43 11.28
CA GLY A 570 8.11 26.59 12.72
C GLY A 570 7.39 25.42 13.32
N SER A 571 6.74 25.60 14.44
CA SER A 571 5.86 24.63 15.08
C SER A 571 4.52 25.26 15.46
N VAL A 572 3.46 24.45 15.45
CA VAL A 572 2.13 24.88 15.91
C VAL A 572 2.02 24.51 17.39
N THR A 573 2.23 25.49 18.24
CA THR A 573 2.32 25.25 19.70
C THR A 573 0.97 25.24 20.40
N ARG A 574 -0.07 25.82 19.81
CA ARG A 574 -1.39 25.87 20.40
C ARG A 574 -2.46 26.11 19.34
N ILE A 575 -3.62 25.46 19.51
CA ILE A 575 -4.84 25.71 18.73
C ILE A 575 -5.95 26.11 19.71
N ASP A 576 -6.46 27.34 19.62
CA ASP A 576 -7.57 27.82 20.45
C ASP A 576 -8.89 27.67 19.68
N CYS A 577 -9.63 26.64 20.01
CA CYS A 577 -10.90 26.32 19.38
C CYS A 577 -12.12 26.94 20.08
N ARG A 578 -11.92 27.62 21.21
CA ARG A 578 -13.00 28.33 21.90
C ARG A 578 -13.39 29.63 21.20
N LYS A 579 -12.54 30.07 20.27
CA LYS A 579 -12.75 31.26 19.45
C LYS A 579 -13.15 30.87 18.04
N ARG A 580 -13.95 31.70 17.40
CA ARG A 580 -14.25 31.62 15.98
C ARG A 580 -13.87 32.96 15.35
N PRO A 581 -13.01 32.97 14.32
CA PRO A 581 -12.30 31.86 13.70
C PRO A 581 -11.34 31.14 14.66
N LEU A 582 -10.92 29.92 14.36
CA LEU A 582 -9.90 29.16 15.10
C LEU A 582 -8.58 29.90 15.08
N VAL A 583 -7.87 29.93 16.22
CA VAL A 583 -6.59 30.64 16.35
C VAL A 583 -5.45 29.67 16.58
N TYR A 584 -4.46 29.73 15.71
CA TYR A 584 -3.26 28.91 15.77
C TYR A 584 -2.07 29.77 16.21
N THR A 585 -1.35 29.32 17.23
CA THR A 585 -0.09 29.96 17.66
C THR A 585 1.07 29.26 16.98
N ILE A 586 1.81 30.01 16.16
CA ILE A 586 2.96 29.54 15.40
C ILE A 586 4.22 30.07 16.05
N LYS A 587 5.14 29.18 16.36
CA LYS A 587 6.48 29.53 16.90
C LYS A 587 7.52 29.20 15.83
N THR A 588 8.24 30.22 15.37
CA THR A 588 9.41 30.10 14.50
C THR A 588 10.69 30.30 15.32
N PRO A 589 11.88 30.11 14.79
CA PRO A 589 13.14 30.39 15.49
C PRO A 589 13.29 31.86 15.93
N THR A 590 12.63 32.78 15.23
CA THR A 590 12.82 34.24 15.44
C THR A 590 11.65 34.92 16.16
N GLU A 591 10.45 34.38 16.07
CA GLU A 591 9.25 35.05 16.59
C GLU A 591 8.12 34.03 16.88
N THR A 592 7.11 34.52 17.63
CA THR A 592 5.85 33.81 17.83
C THR A 592 4.70 34.69 17.38
N PHE A 593 3.81 34.18 16.56
CA PHE A 593 2.66 34.92 16.04
C PHE A 593 1.42 34.04 15.93
N THR A 594 0.29 34.63 15.64
CA THR A 594 -0.97 33.91 15.49
C THR A 594 -1.55 34.08 14.09
N VAL A 595 -2.16 33.00 13.58
CA VAL A 595 -2.94 32.96 12.35
C VAL A 595 -4.30 32.33 12.63
N THR A 596 -5.26 32.55 11.74
CA THR A 596 -6.63 32.06 11.94
C THR A 596 -7.10 31.22 10.78
N SER A 597 -7.99 30.26 11.03
CA SER A 597 -8.79 29.61 9.98
C SER A 597 -10.27 29.57 10.39
N LYS A 598 -11.15 29.43 9.44
CA LYS A 598 -12.58 29.29 9.70
C LYS A 598 -12.87 28.01 10.48
N ASP A 599 -12.36 26.91 9.99
CA ASP A 599 -12.40 25.59 10.63
C ASP A 599 -11.21 24.73 10.18
N PHE A 600 -11.18 23.45 10.58
CA PHE A 600 -10.12 22.50 10.17
C PHE A 600 -10.31 21.99 8.73
N THR A 601 -11.50 22.04 8.19
CA THR A 601 -11.81 21.47 6.86
C THR A 601 -11.31 22.36 5.73
N ASP A 602 -11.09 23.64 5.98
CA ASP A 602 -10.54 24.59 5.01
C ASP A 602 -9.00 24.54 4.93
N LEU A 603 -8.36 23.70 5.74
CA LEU A 603 -6.91 23.62 5.82
C LEU A 603 -6.35 22.45 5.00
N TYR A 604 -5.31 22.74 4.23
CA TYR A 604 -4.48 21.68 3.69
C TYR A 604 -3.56 21.14 4.80
N LEU A 605 -3.81 19.92 5.25
CA LEU A 605 -3.04 19.28 6.31
C LEU A 605 -2.31 18.07 5.73
N ARG A 606 -0.99 18.07 5.86
CA ARG A 606 -0.17 16.93 5.41
C ARG A 606 0.97 16.67 6.40
N ALA A 607 1.30 15.42 6.62
CA ALA A 607 2.46 15.04 7.39
C ALA A 607 3.44 14.26 6.48
N HIS A 608 4.68 14.73 6.45
CA HIS A 608 5.82 14.07 5.83
C HIS A 608 6.77 13.51 6.89
N ASP A 609 6.42 13.71 8.15
CA ASP A 609 7.14 13.21 9.31
C ASP A 609 6.37 12.04 9.92
N PRO A 610 6.93 10.80 9.96
CA PRO A 610 6.23 9.62 10.43
C PRO A 610 5.65 9.73 11.85
N PRO A 611 6.34 10.33 12.83
CA PRO A 611 5.75 10.61 14.14
C PRO A 611 4.53 11.54 14.08
N ALA A 612 4.55 12.56 13.21
CA ALA A 612 3.43 13.49 13.05
C ALA A 612 2.23 12.87 12.33
N MET A 613 2.45 11.90 11.42
CA MET A 613 1.38 11.15 10.73
C MET A 613 0.44 10.41 11.67
N ARG A 614 0.88 10.13 12.91
CA ARG A 614 0.11 9.38 13.91
C ARG A 614 -0.69 10.28 14.84
N LYS A 615 -0.58 11.60 14.68
CA LYS A 615 -1.26 12.56 15.54
C LYS A 615 -2.49 13.12 14.84
N GLN A 616 -3.61 13.09 15.51
CA GLN A 616 -4.79 13.83 15.08
C GLN A 616 -4.61 15.31 15.40
N ILE A 617 -4.87 16.16 14.43
CA ILE A 617 -4.84 17.60 14.61
C ILE A 617 -6.20 18.05 15.16
N GLY A 618 -6.19 18.62 16.33
CA GLY A 618 -7.39 19.08 17.00
C GLY A 618 -7.07 20.10 18.13
N CYS A 619 -8.10 20.52 18.84
CA CYS A 619 -8.03 21.56 19.85
C CYS A 619 -7.11 21.23 21.05
N GLU A 620 -6.90 19.97 21.34
CA GLU A 620 -6.09 19.47 22.47
C GLU A 620 -4.86 18.68 21.98
N ALA A 621 -4.59 18.72 20.68
CA ALA A 621 -3.50 17.94 20.12
C ALA A 621 -2.14 18.49 20.58
N ASP A 622 -1.31 17.62 21.15
CA ASP A 622 0.10 17.90 21.44
C ASP A 622 0.93 17.71 20.16
N ILE A 623 0.97 18.79 19.37
CA ILE A 623 1.72 18.86 18.09
C ILE A 623 2.85 19.89 18.14
N GLY A 624 3.06 20.53 19.28
CA GLY A 624 4.06 21.60 19.44
C GLY A 624 5.51 21.16 19.27
N SER A 625 5.79 19.87 19.43
CA SER A 625 7.11 19.26 19.25
C SER A 625 7.49 19.00 17.79
N PHE A 626 6.51 19.02 16.87
CA PHE A 626 6.77 18.74 15.46
C PHE A 626 7.14 19.99 14.68
N THR A 627 8.14 19.87 13.82
CA THR A 627 8.47 20.92 12.86
C THR A 627 7.47 20.91 11.72
N ALA A 628 7.00 22.09 11.31
CA ALA A 628 6.04 22.24 10.23
C ALA A 628 6.40 23.40 9.30
N LEU A 629 5.99 23.29 8.06
CA LEU A 629 5.85 24.39 7.11
C LEU A 629 4.43 24.93 7.23
N VAL A 630 4.30 26.15 7.71
CA VAL A 630 3.01 26.81 7.89
C VAL A 630 2.82 27.83 6.77
N THR A 631 1.79 27.64 5.96
CA THR A 631 1.44 28.55 4.85
C THR A 631 0.21 29.34 5.22
N TYR A 632 0.28 30.66 5.08
CA TYR A 632 -0.82 31.58 5.39
C TYR A 632 -0.90 32.73 4.37
N LYS A 633 -2.10 33.29 4.20
CA LYS A 633 -2.29 34.57 3.49
C LYS A 633 -2.13 35.71 4.47
N ALA A 634 -1.22 36.63 4.19
CA ALA A 634 -1.00 37.79 5.04
C ALA A 634 -2.26 38.67 5.13
N ALA A 635 -2.59 39.14 6.30
CA ALA A 635 -3.70 40.08 6.48
C ALA A 635 -3.40 41.41 5.76
N PRO A 636 -4.34 41.96 4.99
CA PRO A 636 -4.11 43.16 4.20
C PRO A 636 -3.96 44.42 5.02
N ASN A 637 -4.30 44.37 6.34
CA ASN A 637 -4.24 45.53 7.25
C ASN A 637 -3.55 45.18 8.57
N SER A 638 -2.63 46.05 9.01
CA SER A 638 -1.88 45.96 10.31
C SER A 638 -2.73 46.11 11.58
N LYS A 639 -4.04 46.31 11.46
CA LYS A 639 -4.98 46.48 12.59
C LYS A 639 -5.54 45.19 13.17
N THR A 640 -5.32 44.02 12.52
CA THR A 640 -5.77 42.74 13.06
C THR A 640 -4.72 42.16 14.01
N PRO A 641 -5.09 41.55 15.14
CA PRO A 641 -4.16 40.91 16.06
C PRO A 641 -3.58 39.59 15.47
N PHE A 642 -4.00 39.23 14.28
CA PHE A 642 -3.57 38.01 13.59
C PHE A 642 -2.73 38.35 12.35
N ARG A 643 -1.68 37.58 12.11
CA ARG A 643 -0.78 37.80 10.97
C ARG A 643 -1.43 37.48 9.63
N GLY A 644 -2.43 36.60 9.62
CA GLY A 644 -3.16 36.24 8.42
C GLY A 644 -4.08 35.05 8.59
N GLU A 645 -4.58 34.57 7.47
CA GLU A 645 -5.44 33.38 7.38
C GLU A 645 -4.57 32.17 7.06
N LEU A 646 -4.65 31.14 7.89
CA LEU A 646 -3.95 29.87 7.73
C LEU A 646 -4.51 29.11 6.53
N VAL A 647 -3.63 28.63 5.68
CA VAL A 647 -3.98 27.89 4.46
C VAL A 647 -3.52 26.44 4.54
N ALA A 648 -2.30 26.21 5.05
CA ALA A 648 -1.74 24.85 5.10
C ALA A 648 -0.80 24.66 6.31
N ILE A 649 -0.77 23.42 6.79
CA ILE A 649 0.24 22.94 7.73
C ILE A 649 0.80 21.63 7.15
N GLU A 650 2.09 21.62 6.86
CA GLU A 650 2.80 20.46 6.36
C GLU A 650 3.88 20.08 7.38
N PHE A 651 3.68 18.99 8.12
CA PHE A 651 4.66 18.52 9.09
C PHE A 651 5.83 17.86 8.36
N ILE A 652 7.04 18.29 8.71
CA ILE A 652 8.28 17.87 8.07
C ILE A 652 9.26 17.34 9.12
N PRO A 653 10.15 16.41 8.77
CA PRO A 653 11.22 15.97 9.64
C PRO A 653 12.13 17.12 10.08
N ALA A 654 12.73 16.99 11.25
CA ALA A 654 13.57 18.05 11.82
C ALA A 654 14.78 18.38 10.94
N ASP A 655 15.31 17.41 10.24
CA ASP A 655 16.46 17.48 9.31
C ASP A 655 16.06 17.90 7.88
N PHE A 656 14.78 18.15 7.62
CA PHE A 656 14.30 18.59 6.29
C PHE A 656 14.99 19.90 5.87
N ARG A 657 15.38 19.98 4.59
CA ARG A 657 15.84 21.19 3.93
C ARG A 657 15.17 21.37 2.57
N PHE A 658 15.01 22.60 2.16
CA PHE A 658 14.63 22.86 0.77
C PHE A 658 15.79 22.54 -0.15
N MET A 659 15.50 21.85 -1.23
CA MET A 659 16.46 21.62 -2.31
C MET A 659 16.39 22.77 -3.31
N THR A 660 17.53 23.09 -3.89
CA THR A 660 17.61 24.08 -4.97
C THR A 660 17.00 23.52 -6.26
N ASP A 661 16.64 24.42 -7.19
CA ASP A 661 16.11 23.99 -8.51
C ASP A 661 17.14 23.13 -9.29
N GLU A 662 18.42 23.35 -9.06
CA GLU A 662 19.50 22.57 -9.64
C GLU A 662 19.56 21.17 -9.02
N GLU A 663 19.51 21.05 -7.69
CA GLU A 663 19.41 19.76 -6.99
C GLU A 663 18.16 18.97 -7.40
N MET A 664 17.04 19.65 -7.62
CA MET A 664 15.79 19.02 -8.07
C MET A 664 15.84 18.55 -9.53
N ARG A 665 16.59 19.24 -10.40
CA ARG A 665 16.76 18.84 -11.80
C ARG A 665 17.81 17.75 -11.98
N THR A 666 18.83 17.74 -11.16
CA THR A 666 19.83 16.69 -11.11
C THR A 666 19.24 15.44 -10.46
N ALA A 667 18.37 14.74 -11.19
CA ALA A 667 17.98 13.38 -10.86
C ALA A 667 19.20 12.47 -11.01
N THR A 668 20.07 12.47 -10.05
CA THR A 668 21.31 11.72 -10.18
C THR A 668 21.30 10.60 -9.15
N LEU A 669 21.39 9.37 -9.64
CA LEU A 669 22.19 8.37 -8.96
C LEU A 669 23.46 9.08 -8.47
N ILE A 670 23.63 9.20 -7.16
CA ILE A 670 24.88 9.67 -6.58
C ILE A 670 25.87 8.57 -6.88
N ILE A 671 26.64 8.74 -7.95
CA ILE A 671 27.80 7.91 -8.24
C ILE A 671 28.87 8.47 -7.31
N TYR A 672 29.28 7.69 -6.34
CA TYR A 672 30.37 8.06 -5.43
C TYR A 672 31.68 8.00 -6.21
N ASP A 673 32.07 9.17 -6.71
CA ASP A 673 33.36 9.37 -7.36
C ASP A 673 34.41 9.61 -6.27
N GLN A 674 35.42 8.74 -6.20
CA GLN A 674 36.60 9.05 -5.43
C GLN A 674 37.60 9.75 -6.38
N GLU A 675 37.97 10.98 -6.05
CA GLU A 675 39.06 11.65 -6.72
C GLU A 675 40.30 10.74 -6.77
N PRO A 676 40.98 10.63 -7.90
CA PRO A 676 42.17 9.81 -8.01
C PRO A 676 43.30 10.46 -7.21
N LYS A 677 43.63 9.95 -6.04
CA LYS A 677 44.95 10.16 -5.47
C LYS A 677 45.95 9.36 -6.32
N VAL A 678 46.70 10.11 -7.11
CA VAL A 678 47.84 9.60 -7.83
C VAL A 678 48.93 9.27 -6.81
N GLU A 679 49.16 8.00 -6.55
CA GLU A 679 50.51 7.46 -6.29
C GLU A 679 50.50 5.91 -6.27
N LYS A 680 51.28 5.37 -7.22
CA LYS A 680 52.04 4.12 -7.19
C LYS A 680 51.31 2.79 -6.96
N ALA A 681 51.30 2.05 -8.02
CA ALA A 681 51.02 0.65 -8.27
C ALA A 681 49.65 0.39 -8.93
N PRO A 682 49.57 -0.59 -9.81
CA PRO A 682 48.30 -0.88 -10.46
C PRO A 682 47.27 -1.38 -9.41
N GLU A 683 46.35 -0.53 -9.05
CA GLU A 683 45.23 -0.93 -8.22
C GLU A 683 44.33 -1.89 -8.99
N LEU A 684 44.09 -3.01 -8.38
CA LEU A 684 43.14 -3.99 -8.82
C LEU A 684 41.76 -3.45 -8.62
N VAL A 685 40.99 -3.39 -9.68
CA VAL A 685 39.56 -3.02 -9.60
C VAL A 685 38.79 -4.21 -9.08
N THR A 686 38.38 -4.17 -7.83
CA THR A 686 37.43 -5.14 -7.26
C THR A 686 36.03 -4.79 -7.69
N PHE A 687 35.40 -5.68 -8.43
CA PHE A 687 33.96 -5.52 -8.75
C PHE A 687 33.09 -5.95 -7.58
N SER A 688 32.11 -5.12 -7.28
CA SER A 688 31.03 -5.51 -6.37
C SER A 688 30.25 -6.70 -6.94
N PRO A 689 29.99 -7.72 -6.15
CA PRO A 689 29.32 -8.90 -6.65
C PRO A 689 27.92 -8.56 -7.12
N ILE A 690 27.55 -9.09 -8.27
CA ILE A 690 26.13 -9.27 -8.65
C ILE A 690 25.56 -10.29 -7.67
N THR A 691 25.41 -9.85 -6.48
CA THR A 691 25.06 -10.76 -5.43
C THR A 691 23.98 -10.19 -4.64
N THR A 692 22.93 -10.55 -4.78
CA THR A 692 22.10 -10.58 -3.58
C THR A 692 20.71 -11.11 -3.86
N ALA A 693 20.62 -11.90 -4.87
CA ALA A 693 19.35 -12.53 -5.10
C ALA A 693 19.41 -14.06 -5.16
N ILE A 694 20.45 -14.68 -4.68
CA ILE A 694 20.66 -16.08 -4.98
C ILE A 694 20.99 -16.88 -3.72
N GLU A 695 20.00 -17.35 -3.04
CA GLU A 695 20.18 -18.45 -2.08
C GLU A 695 18.97 -19.40 -2.15
N ALA A 696 19.26 -20.68 -2.28
CA ALA A 696 18.47 -21.89 -2.15
C ALA A 696 17.85 -22.56 -3.40
N ASN A 697 17.39 -21.93 -4.46
CA ASN A 697 17.13 -22.60 -5.76
C ASN A 697 18.02 -21.99 -6.86
N ARG A 698 18.91 -21.20 -6.42
CA ARG A 698 19.78 -20.29 -7.14
C ARG A 698 21.05 -20.92 -7.62
N SER A 699 21.51 -22.02 -7.05
CA SER A 699 22.77 -22.64 -7.48
C SER A 699 22.70 -23.06 -8.95
N VAL A 700 21.57 -23.57 -9.41
CA VAL A 700 21.38 -23.98 -10.81
C VAL A 700 21.20 -22.76 -11.73
N ILE A 701 20.38 -21.78 -11.33
CA ILE A 701 20.17 -20.56 -12.13
C ILE A 701 21.42 -19.70 -12.13
N ALA A 702 22.04 -19.53 -10.96
CA ALA A 702 23.30 -18.81 -10.82
C ALA A 702 24.45 -19.47 -11.57
N THR A 703 24.59 -20.77 -11.48
CA THR A 703 25.58 -21.51 -12.26
C THR A 703 25.38 -21.26 -13.76
N ARG A 704 24.15 -21.31 -14.24
CA ARG A 704 23.81 -21.04 -15.64
C ARG A 704 24.05 -19.58 -16.03
N GLU A 705 23.66 -18.62 -15.18
CA GLU A 705 23.90 -17.20 -15.46
C GLU A 705 25.37 -16.85 -15.41
N ILE A 706 26.13 -17.39 -14.45
CA ILE A 706 27.60 -17.25 -14.41
C ILE A 706 28.21 -17.87 -15.65
N ASN A 707 27.85 -19.08 -16.05
CA ASN A 707 28.36 -19.71 -17.28
C ASN A 707 28.06 -18.86 -18.53
N ASN A 708 26.90 -18.19 -18.60
CA ASN A 708 26.57 -17.28 -19.70
C ASN A 708 27.39 -15.97 -19.66
N ALA A 709 27.72 -15.48 -18.45
CA ALA A 709 28.49 -14.24 -18.24
C ALA A 709 30.01 -14.43 -18.34
N LEU A 710 30.50 -15.65 -18.14
CA LEU A 710 31.94 -15.96 -18.30
C LEU A 710 32.44 -15.61 -19.69
N MET A 711 33.68 -15.16 -19.75
CA MET A 711 34.35 -14.88 -21.00
C MET A 711 34.37 -16.14 -21.91
N LYS A 712 33.79 -16.01 -23.10
CA LYS A 712 33.87 -17.06 -24.12
C LYS A 712 35.27 -17.05 -24.74
N PRO A 713 35.96 -18.18 -24.76
CA PRO A 713 37.27 -18.26 -25.39
C PRO A 713 37.16 -17.91 -26.88
N ALA A 714 38.05 -17.06 -27.37
CA ALA A 714 38.22 -16.81 -28.79
C ALA A 714 38.93 -18.02 -29.47
N GLU A 715 38.92 -18.00 -30.79
CA GLU A 715 39.64 -19.05 -31.57
C GLU A 715 41.13 -19.15 -31.14
N GLY A 716 41.55 -20.37 -30.77
CA GLY A 716 42.90 -20.63 -30.26
C GLY A 716 43.09 -20.36 -28.75
N GLN A 717 42.09 -19.89 -28.04
CA GLN A 717 42.13 -19.78 -26.58
C GLN A 717 41.51 -21.02 -25.91
N LYS A 718 41.95 -21.27 -24.67
CA LYS A 718 41.43 -22.35 -23.82
C LYS A 718 40.86 -21.77 -22.52
N ARG A 719 39.89 -22.50 -21.95
CA ARG A 719 39.22 -22.15 -20.70
C ARG A 719 39.33 -23.32 -19.74
N GLU A 720 39.81 -23.07 -18.53
CA GLU A 720 39.92 -24.09 -17.47
C GLU A 720 39.57 -23.50 -16.13
N MET A 721 39.08 -24.33 -15.21
CA MET A 721 38.75 -23.92 -13.83
C MET A 721 39.78 -24.48 -12.85
N GLY A 722 40.26 -23.68 -11.93
CA GLY A 722 41.23 -24.06 -10.93
C GLY A 722 41.32 -23.02 -9.79
N PHE A 723 42.42 -23.06 -9.06
CA PHE A 723 42.69 -22.15 -7.94
C PHE A 723 43.96 -21.33 -8.22
N LEU A 724 43.94 -20.06 -7.77
CA LEU A 724 45.08 -19.18 -7.86
C LEU A 724 45.95 -19.34 -6.59
N ASP A 725 47.10 -19.98 -6.72
CA ASP A 725 47.99 -20.29 -5.60
C ASP A 725 49.00 -19.17 -5.33
N LYS A 726 49.52 -18.49 -6.39
CA LYS A 726 50.56 -17.48 -6.25
C LYS A 726 50.60 -16.52 -7.43
N ILE A 727 51.01 -15.29 -7.19
CA ILE A 727 51.32 -14.29 -8.22
C ILE A 727 52.78 -13.87 -8.04
N GLU A 728 53.59 -14.02 -9.08
CA GLU A 728 55.00 -13.58 -9.14
C GLU A 728 55.14 -12.44 -10.14
N CYS A 729 55.71 -11.33 -9.69
CA CYS A 729 56.02 -10.21 -10.58
C CYS A 729 57.49 -10.24 -10.98
N THR A 730 57.75 -10.28 -12.28
CA THR A 730 59.09 -10.29 -12.87
C THR A 730 59.27 -9.09 -13.80
N SER A 731 60.50 -8.79 -14.19
CA SER A 731 60.79 -7.74 -15.17
C SER A 731 60.20 -8.03 -16.56
N GLY A 732 59.87 -9.32 -16.84
CA GLY A 732 59.32 -9.76 -18.12
C GLY A 732 57.80 -9.97 -18.13
N GLY A 733 57.11 -9.69 -17.02
CA GLY A 733 55.67 -9.87 -16.88
C GLY A 733 55.25 -10.44 -15.53
N THR A 734 53.92 -10.59 -15.33
CA THR A 734 53.35 -11.19 -14.12
C THR A 734 52.96 -12.63 -14.36
N ILE A 735 53.50 -13.55 -13.54
CA ILE A 735 53.28 -14.97 -13.63
C ILE A 735 52.20 -15.38 -12.59
N TYR A 736 51.14 -16.02 -13.05
CA TYR A 736 50.07 -16.56 -12.24
C TYR A 736 50.23 -18.08 -12.12
N HIS A 737 50.35 -18.59 -10.91
CA HIS A 737 50.47 -20.00 -10.61
C HIS A 737 49.08 -20.52 -10.30
N LEU A 738 48.54 -21.39 -11.17
CA LEU A 738 47.21 -21.93 -11.11
C LEU A 738 47.24 -23.40 -10.78
N ARG A 739 46.46 -23.83 -9.84
CA ARG A 739 46.28 -25.26 -9.53
C ARG A 739 44.98 -25.75 -10.18
N VAL A 740 45.16 -26.65 -11.18
CA VAL A 740 44.04 -27.30 -11.89
C VAL A 740 44.10 -28.79 -11.56
N GLY A 741 43.17 -29.25 -10.72
CA GLY A 741 43.24 -30.59 -10.15
C GLY A 741 44.48 -30.78 -9.31
N THR A 742 45.39 -31.72 -9.72
CA THR A 742 46.68 -32.01 -9.07
C THR A 742 47.86 -31.29 -9.73
N GLU A 743 47.64 -30.60 -10.85
CA GLU A 743 48.69 -29.95 -11.61
C GLU A 743 48.79 -28.45 -11.34
N THR A 744 50.02 -27.91 -11.30
CA THR A 744 50.23 -26.47 -11.23
C THR A 744 50.65 -25.97 -12.61
N ARG A 745 49.90 -25.01 -13.16
CA ARG A 745 50.20 -24.33 -14.42
C ARG A 745 50.69 -22.91 -14.15
N LYS A 746 51.61 -22.47 -14.99
CA LYS A 746 52.12 -21.10 -14.99
C LYS A 746 51.60 -20.39 -16.22
N LEU A 747 50.82 -19.32 -16.00
CA LEU A 747 50.36 -18.44 -17.06
C LEU A 747 50.98 -17.07 -16.89
N VAL A 748 51.36 -16.43 -17.98
CA VAL A 748 52.01 -15.12 -17.97
C VAL A 748 51.04 -14.05 -18.48
N SER A 749 51.01 -12.91 -17.81
CA SER A 749 50.40 -11.70 -18.35
C SER A 749 51.51 -10.66 -18.58
N TYR A 750 51.72 -10.30 -19.85
CA TYR A 750 52.70 -9.28 -20.25
C TYR A 750 52.21 -7.86 -19.99
N SER A 751 50.91 -7.70 -19.84
CA SER A 751 50.28 -6.41 -19.49
C SER A 751 49.23 -6.60 -18.40
N PRO A 752 49.62 -6.47 -17.14
CA PRO A 752 48.65 -6.62 -16.01
C PRO A 752 47.45 -5.70 -16.14
N ARG A 753 47.56 -4.59 -16.86
CA ARG A 753 46.45 -3.64 -17.12
C ARG A 753 45.47 -4.14 -18.19
N ALA A 754 45.88 -5.10 -19.02
CA ALA A 754 45.02 -5.72 -20.02
C ALA A 754 44.34 -7.00 -19.53
N LEU A 755 44.76 -7.53 -18.37
CA LEU A 755 44.18 -8.73 -17.79
C LEU A 755 42.78 -8.41 -17.27
N ARG A 756 41.79 -9.18 -17.73
CA ARG A 756 40.44 -9.08 -17.26
C ARG A 756 40.24 -9.91 -16.00
N ILE A 757 39.76 -9.28 -14.93
CA ILE A 757 39.50 -9.94 -13.66
C ILE A 757 38.06 -9.69 -13.30
N TYR A 758 37.28 -10.77 -13.15
CA TYR A 758 35.89 -10.71 -12.73
C TYR A 758 35.70 -11.52 -11.45
N VAL A 759 34.76 -11.11 -10.63
CA VAL A 759 34.46 -11.81 -9.38
C VAL A 759 32.93 -12.06 -9.34
N PHE A 760 32.56 -13.32 -9.39
CA PHE A 760 31.18 -13.78 -9.33
C PHE A 760 30.80 -14.36 -7.95
N THR A 761 31.63 -14.16 -6.95
CA THR A 761 31.38 -14.62 -5.58
C THR A 761 31.58 -13.50 -4.57
N PRO A 762 30.61 -13.26 -3.67
CA PRO A 762 30.71 -12.24 -2.62
C PRO A 762 31.77 -12.59 -1.56
N ASP A 763 32.09 -13.89 -1.46
CA ASP A 763 32.90 -14.42 -0.39
C ASP A 763 34.38 -14.12 -0.55
N LEU A 764 34.79 -13.61 -1.71
CA LEU A 764 36.18 -13.25 -1.97
C LEU A 764 36.62 -11.97 -1.21
N GLY A 765 35.67 -11.15 -0.78
CA GLY A 765 35.90 -9.91 -0.04
C GLY A 765 36.82 -8.93 -0.77
N ASP A 766 37.55 -8.13 0.00
CA ASP A 766 38.52 -7.15 -0.51
C ASP A 766 39.91 -7.78 -0.84
N THR A 767 39.95 -9.03 -1.29
CA THR A 767 41.19 -9.73 -1.62
C THR A 767 41.87 -9.03 -2.76
N GLN A 768 43.04 -8.41 -2.48
CA GLN A 768 43.86 -7.77 -3.50
C GLN A 768 44.78 -8.81 -4.17
N LEU A 769 44.72 -8.92 -5.50
CA LEU A 769 45.62 -9.75 -6.29
C LEU A 769 46.95 -9.04 -6.51
N VAL A 770 47.83 -9.15 -5.53
CA VAL A 770 49.16 -8.52 -5.54
C VAL A 770 50.25 -9.57 -5.63
N CYS A 771 51.44 -9.14 -6.00
CA CYS A 771 52.62 -10.02 -6.01
C CYS A 771 52.88 -10.64 -4.64
N GLY A 772 53.10 -11.94 -4.59
CA GLY A 772 53.33 -12.67 -3.34
C GLY A 772 52.07 -13.01 -2.57
N ILE A 773 50.88 -12.90 -3.18
CA ILE A 773 49.62 -13.29 -2.57
C ILE A 773 49.64 -14.74 -2.05
N LYS A 774 48.96 -14.98 -0.93
CA LYS A 774 48.71 -16.33 -0.40
C LYS A 774 47.68 -17.03 -1.32
N PRO A 775 47.69 -18.39 -1.34
CA PRO A 775 46.71 -19.14 -2.11
C PRO A 775 45.27 -18.69 -1.83
N ILE A 776 44.49 -18.47 -2.89
CA ILE A 776 43.10 -18.07 -2.81
C ILE A 776 42.24 -19.34 -2.79
N GLU A 777 41.48 -19.53 -1.76
CA GLU A 777 40.62 -20.73 -1.55
C GLU A 777 39.29 -20.70 -2.35
N PHE A 778 39.16 -19.80 -3.33
CA PHE A 778 38.03 -19.75 -4.25
C PHE A 778 38.43 -20.19 -5.62
N PRO A 779 37.60 -21.04 -6.27
CA PRO A 779 37.86 -21.43 -7.65
C PRO A 779 37.74 -20.25 -8.59
N ALA A 780 38.50 -20.26 -9.64
CA ALA A 780 38.39 -19.30 -10.71
C ALA A 780 38.44 -19.97 -12.08
N VAL A 781 37.76 -19.40 -13.04
CA VAL A 781 37.81 -19.78 -14.44
C VAL A 781 38.88 -18.92 -15.12
N PHE A 782 39.79 -19.55 -15.80
CA PHE A 782 40.91 -18.89 -16.48
C PHE A 782 40.76 -19.07 -17.99
N VAL A 783 40.84 -17.95 -18.71
CA VAL A 783 40.98 -17.99 -20.18
C VAL A 783 42.42 -17.66 -20.53
N TYR A 784 43.03 -18.51 -21.32
CA TYR A 784 44.44 -18.33 -21.70
C TYR A 784 44.68 -18.73 -23.17
N LYS A 785 45.71 -18.16 -23.77
CA LYS A 785 46.17 -18.46 -25.13
C LYS A 785 47.43 -19.29 -25.06
N PRO A 786 47.41 -20.55 -25.58
CA PRO A 786 48.62 -21.37 -25.69
C PRO A 786 49.69 -20.68 -26.51
N ASN A 787 50.92 -20.65 -26.01
CA ASN A 787 52.03 -20.03 -26.71
C ASN A 787 52.68 -21.06 -27.65
N ALA A 788 53.05 -20.66 -28.86
CA ALA A 788 53.60 -21.53 -29.88
C ALA A 788 54.98 -22.14 -29.51
N ASP A 789 55.68 -21.52 -28.55
CA ASP A 789 56.96 -21.97 -28.03
C ASP A 789 56.84 -23.04 -26.93
N GLY A 790 55.63 -23.35 -26.46
CA GLY A 790 55.33 -24.39 -25.47
C GLY A 790 55.86 -24.12 -24.06
N LYS A 791 56.39 -22.93 -23.77
CA LYS A 791 57.01 -22.63 -22.47
C LYS A 791 56.09 -22.00 -21.44
N THR A 792 55.25 -21.03 -21.83
CA THR A 792 54.36 -20.37 -20.88
C THR A 792 53.18 -19.75 -21.65
N ASP A 793 51.96 -20.19 -21.33
CA ASP A 793 50.74 -19.72 -21.95
C ASP A 793 50.36 -18.31 -21.46
N GLU A 794 49.72 -17.50 -22.32
CA GLU A 794 49.38 -16.13 -22.02
C GLU A 794 48.01 -16.09 -21.34
N LEU A 795 47.91 -15.54 -20.13
CA LEU A 795 46.67 -15.35 -19.37
C LEU A 795 45.87 -14.17 -19.94
N VAL A 796 44.60 -14.41 -20.24
CA VAL A 796 43.68 -13.43 -20.82
C VAL A 796 42.63 -12.94 -19.81
N SER A 797 42.04 -13.86 -19.01
CA SER A 797 41.14 -13.51 -17.94
C SER A 797 41.26 -14.43 -16.73
N VAL A 798 40.84 -13.87 -15.56
CA VAL A 798 40.66 -14.59 -14.29
C VAL A 798 39.29 -14.26 -13.78
N GLU A 799 38.46 -15.27 -13.62
CA GLU A 799 37.04 -15.07 -13.27
C GLU A 799 36.72 -15.91 -12.04
N PHE A 800 36.73 -15.29 -10.85
CA PHE A 800 36.45 -15.97 -9.60
C PHE A 800 34.98 -16.34 -9.50
N VAL A 801 34.71 -17.59 -9.13
CA VAL A 801 33.38 -18.18 -9.08
C VAL A 801 33.08 -18.75 -7.68
N PRO A 802 31.80 -18.95 -7.31
CA PRO A 802 31.44 -19.57 -6.04
C PRO A 802 32.02 -20.97 -5.88
N LYS A 803 32.29 -21.42 -4.64
CA LYS A 803 32.83 -22.75 -4.34
C LYS A 803 31.95 -23.89 -4.88
N SER A 804 30.67 -23.68 -5.01
CA SER A 804 29.69 -24.64 -5.55
C SER A 804 29.50 -24.54 -7.07
N PHE A 805 30.25 -23.67 -7.75
CA PHE A 805 30.12 -23.46 -9.20
C PHE A 805 30.60 -24.65 -9.99
N VAL A 806 29.89 -24.99 -11.04
CA VAL A 806 30.23 -26.01 -12.01
C VAL A 806 30.35 -25.36 -13.39
N LEU A 807 31.55 -25.50 -14.00
CA LEU A 807 31.80 -24.98 -15.34
C LEU A 807 31.10 -25.88 -16.36
N GLU A 808 30.23 -25.31 -17.17
CA GLU A 808 29.60 -25.96 -18.31
C GLU A 808 30.52 -25.82 -19.54
N HIS A 809 30.81 -26.95 -20.24
CA HIS A 809 31.74 -27.02 -21.36
C HIS A 809 31.09 -26.61 -22.68
#